data_8080cd822f000df9709218fb51ecdec2
#
_entry.id   8080cd822f000df9709218fb51ecdec2
#
_cell.length_a   1.000
_cell.length_b   1.000
_cell.length_c   1.000
_cell.angle_alpha   90.00
_cell.angle_beta   90.00
_cell.angle_gamma   90.00
#
_symmetry.space_group_name_H-M   'P 1'
#
loop_
_entity.id
_entity.type
_entity.pdbx_description
1 polymer ?
#
loop_
_entity_poly.entity_id
_entity_poly.type
_entity_poly.pdbx_seq_one_letter_code
_entity_poly.pdbx_strand_id
1 'polypeptide(L)'
;MTKTILSILLTLCMLNASAAKKPVIWESPIYLSTSISQLQLNSVEFHDTATIVKASINNPEIYIGNNIHIYGEDGKNYKLKFVKEFKTDSPIPVDEKGVASMTLVFEPLPLNTQFFDMLEGFARKSNWTFGISDAKTPVKIKPYKLNEEKVETFRKDFFRTDTACIKGKIEGYSRSLGYNTLNISQENVFTSESDPISIDINEDGTFERKFILHFPILNGLYDENRNYSIMFLIKPGQTLNFTINPYGEATVKDASGNPSEYSAITSRMPLTFTDSKYKESSVLNGKANQFGFKNYSKIVEEAYENALATYDYLADRFQYNDIEYIMGKLEMQIEYAFNISYYWMPNEIGLYRVQELPDSLQDCIKSENYSFMRNISFNDILTIGTSSYLWTMHHLTSGPVYIQGTCYYEETKDGRKYISYEDSIADSIQMCIDKAIFGEDEISLPMKIRYLNEFYRKSRSGDYNYITFKSDFINRYPADSVDIMVNERIESIKRRTKNIKKAFHDPMLESLLDEYVNYGLNDKQMSYSLPDCEATTILRKITDKYKGKYVYIDFWATFCGPCRQGIEESKTWREELRNIPDFEFIFITGDKDSPKKDFDEYVAENLNGAEVYRIPQAEYNKLMELFKFSGIPQYEALDRNGNVLKFCNKYRDGGKEQFLKNIELLKKLEK
;
A
#
# COMPACT_ATOMS: atom_id res chain seq x y z
N MET A 1 7.52 55.23 -60.40
CA MET A 1 7.80 55.05 -58.94
C MET A 1 7.20 53.77 -58.34
N THR A 2 6.11 53.24 -58.84
CA THR A 2 5.41 52.09 -58.25
C THR A 2 6.03 50.71 -58.51
N LYS A 3 6.78 50.51 -59.57
CA LYS A 3 7.45 49.23 -59.87
C LYS A 3 8.76 49.01 -59.09
N THR A 4 9.46 50.09 -58.68
CA THR A 4 10.70 49.99 -57.90
C THR A 4 10.45 49.74 -56.44
N ILE A 5 9.33 50.23 -55.89
CA ILE A 5 8.93 49.94 -54.46
C ILE A 5 8.48 48.49 -54.29
N LEU A 6 7.81 47.90 -55.26
CA LEU A 6 7.36 46.52 -55.22
C LEU A 6 8.55 45.55 -55.34
N SER A 7 9.58 45.89 -56.08
CA SER A 7 10.85 45.13 -56.22
C SER A 7 11.66 45.15 -54.93
N ILE A 8 11.72 46.28 -54.21
CA ILE A 8 12.43 46.43 -52.93
C ILE A 8 11.68 45.72 -51.81
N LEU A 9 10.34 45.74 -51.79
CA LEU A 9 9.56 44.94 -50.82
C LEU A 9 9.69 43.43 -51.06
N LEU A 10 9.72 42.97 -52.32
CA LEU A 10 9.98 41.53 -52.60
C LEU A 10 11.41 41.12 -52.24
N THR A 11 12.41 42.01 -52.44
CA THR A 11 13.79 41.70 -52.04
C THR A 11 14.00 41.76 -50.53
N LEU A 12 13.30 42.63 -49.79
CA LEU A 12 13.31 42.66 -48.34
C LEU A 12 12.54 41.43 -47.73
N CYS A 13 11.50 40.91 -48.40
CA CYS A 13 10.85 39.68 -47.99
C CYS A 13 11.71 38.42 -48.25
N MET A 14 12.60 38.46 -49.26
CA MET A 14 13.53 37.34 -49.51
C MET A 14 14.80 37.37 -48.65
N LEU A 15 15.15 38.51 -48.04
CA LEU A 15 16.32 38.64 -47.16
C LEU A 15 16.02 38.20 -45.70
N ASN A 16 14.76 37.93 -45.33
CA ASN A 16 14.38 37.37 -44.06
C ASN A 16 14.00 35.89 -44.11
N ALA A 17 14.20 35.20 -45.23
CA ALA A 17 14.19 33.74 -45.23
C ALA A 17 15.53 33.27 -44.63
N SER A 18 15.62 33.28 -43.31
CA SER A 18 16.64 32.51 -42.61
C SER A 18 16.60 31.10 -43.21
N ALA A 19 17.70 30.67 -43.84
CA ALA A 19 17.79 29.36 -44.41
C ALA A 19 17.42 28.36 -43.31
N ALA A 20 16.31 27.64 -43.46
CA ALA A 20 15.87 26.67 -42.49
C ALA A 20 17.05 25.72 -42.22
N LYS A 21 17.47 25.63 -40.97
CA LYS A 21 18.53 24.71 -40.57
C LYS A 21 18.08 23.26 -40.89
N LYS A 22 19.02 22.45 -41.36
CA LYS A 22 18.72 21.03 -41.60
C LYS A 22 18.20 20.41 -40.29
N PRO A 23 17.11 19.63 -40.35
CA PRO A 23 16.60 18.95 -39.16
C PRO A 23 17.64 17.96 -38.65
N VAL A 24 17.69 17.84 -37.31
CA VAL A 24 18.43 16.77 -36.65
C VAL A 24 17.45 15.63 -36.45
N ILE A 25 17.82 14.40 -36.79
CA ILE A 25 16.96 13.22 -36.71
C ILE A 25 17.66 12.14 -35.89
N TRP A 26 16.99 11.66 -34.86
CA TRP A 26 17.35 10.45 -34.14
C TRP A 26 16.54 9.29 -34.72
N GLU A 27 17.20 8.32 -35.25
CA GLU A 27 16.58 7.08 -35.74
C GLU A 27 16.57 6.03 -34.63
N SER A 28 15.40 5.47 -34.32
CA SER A 28 15.22 4.49 -33.25
C SER A 28 15.81 4.95 -31.92
N PRO A 29 15.38 6.12 -31.40
CA PRO A 29 15.89 6.64 -30.12
C PRO A 29 15.56 5.66 -28.99
N ILE A 30 16.36 5.72 -27.94
CA ILE A 30 16.20 4.91 -26.73
C ILE A 30 15.63 5.75 -25.59
N TYR A 31 15.18 5.11 -24.54
CA TYR A 31 14.75 5.73 -23.29
C TYR A 31 15.20 4.89 -22.08
N LEU A 32 15.27 5.53 -20.91
CA LEU A 32 15.62 4.84 -19.67
C LEU A 32 14.43 4.05 -19.12
N SER A 33 13.27 4.68 -19.03
CA SER A 33 12.07 4.08 -18.48
C SER A 33 10.80 4.71 -19.04
N THR A 34 9.69 3.95 -19.08
CA THR A 34 8.39 4.43 -19.55
C THR A 34 7.24 3.73 -18.86
N SER A 35 6.14 4.46 -18.61
CA SER A 35 4.87 3.88 -18.15
C SER A 35 4.07 3.23 -19.28
N ILE A 36 4.45 3.47 -20.54
CA ILE A 36 3.72 3.01 -21.72
C ILE A 36 4.17 1.61 -22.09
N SER A 37 3.30 0.62 -21.89
CA SER A 37 3.62 -0.76 -22.23
C SER A 37 3.91 -0.92 -23.73
N GLN A 38 5.00 -1.65 -24.05
CA GLN A 38 5.41 -1.96 -25.43
C GLN A 38 5.60 -0.72 -26.32
N LEU A 39 6.01 0.39 -25.74
CA LEU A 39 6.36 1.60 -26.48
C LEU A 39 7.64 1.36 -27.31
N GLN A 40 7.56 1.67 -28.60
CA GLN A 40 8.70 1.74 -29.50
C GLN A 40 8.81 3.16 -30.06
N LEU A 41 9.93 3.85 -29.80
CA LEU A 41 10.24 5.12 -30.43
C LEU A 41 10.85 4.85 -31.81
N ASN A 42 10.22 5.34 -32.88
CA ASN A 42 10.64 5.12 -34.26
C ASN A 42 11.63 6.22 -34.69
N SER A 43 11.30 7.49 -34.45
CA SER A 43 12.20 8.63 -34.69
C SER A 43 11.85 9.84 -33.84
N VAL A 44 12.85 10.69 -33.61
CA VAL A 44 12.66 12.06 -33.12
C VAL A 44 13.30 13.03 -34.12
N GLU A 45 12.52 14.00 -34.61
CA GLU A 45 12.96 15.01 -35.58
C GLU A 45 12.92 16.39 -34.96
N PHE A 46 14.06 17.08 -34.94
CA PHE A 46 14.18 18.44 -34.45
C PHE A 46 14.20 19.42 -35.63
N HIS A 47 13.18 20.27 -35.70
CA HIS A 47 13.05 21.33 -36.69
C HIS A 47 13.02 22.70 -36.01
N ASP A 48 13.33 23.77 -36.73
CA ASP A 48 13.27 25.14 -36.20
C ASP A 48 11.86 25.55 -35.72
N THR A 49 10.82 24.85 -36.19
CA THR A 49 9.40 25.17 -35.89
C THR A 49 8.69 24.13 -35.05
N ALA A 50 9.22 22.94 -34.91
CA ALA A 50 8.59 21.82 -34.18
C ALA A 50 9.59 20.74 -33.81
N THR A 51 9.28 19.98 -32.75
CA THR A 51 9.88 18.67 -32.48
C THR A 51 8.83 17.62 -32.76
N ILE A 52 9.17 16.61 -33.55
CA ILE A 52 8.25 15.54 -33.96
C ILE A 52 8.73 14.21 -33.38
N VAL A 53 7.90 13.58 -32.57
CA VAL A 53 8.14 12.25 -32.00
C VAL A 53 7.23 11.24 -32.71
N LYS A 54 7.83 10.25 -33.38
CA LYS A 54 7.12 9.14 -34.00
C LYS A 54 7.32 7.89 -33.16
N ALA A 55 6.23 7.27 -32.79
CA ALA A 55 6.25 6.06 -31.95
C ALA A 55 5.17 5.07 -32.39
N SER A 56 5.33 3.84 -31.94
CA SER A 56 4.33 2.77 -32.08
C SER A 56 4.16 2.01 -30.76
N ILE A 57 2.95 1.50 -30.54
CA ILE A 57 2.60 0.71 -29.36
C ILE A 57 1.87 -0.53 -29.84
N ASN A 58 2.29 -1.69 -29.37
CA ASN A 58 1.59 -2.94 -29.67
C ASN A 58 0.43 -3.11 -28.67
N ASN A 59 -0.79 -3.35 -29.20
CA ASN A 59 -1.98 -3.64 -28.41
C ASN A 59 -2.27 -2.60 -27.31
N PRO A 60 -2.46 -1.31 -27.66
CA PRO A 60 -2.56 -0.23 -26.69
C PRO A 60 -3.88 -0.29 -25.92
N GLU A 61 -3.77 -0.33 -24.60
CA GLU A 61 -4.88 -0.14 -23.66
C GLU A 61 -4.84 1.25 -23.00
N ILE A 62 -4.17 2.20 -23.62
CA ILE A 62 -3.88 3.51 -23.05
C ILE A 62 -4.50 4.65 -23.87
N TYR A 63 -4.63 5.81 -23.22
CA TYR A 63 -4.99 7.07 -23.81
C TYR A 63 -3.80 8.01 -23.70
N ILE A 64 -3.56 8.85 -24.69
CA ILE A 64 -2.60 9.96 -24.62
C ILE A 64 -3.38 11.24 -24.31
N GLY A 65 -3.07 11.87 -23.19
CA GLY A 65 -3.73 13.10 -22.74
C GLY A 65 -3.30 14.32 -23.52
N ASN A 66 -4.17 15.35 -23.56
CA ASN A 66 -3.89 16.62 -24.24
C ASN A 66 -2.83 17.47 -23.51
N ASN A 67 -2.51 17.14 -22.27
CA ASN A 67 -1.51 17.79 -21.42
C ASN A 67 -0.09 17.21 -21.58
N ILE A 68 0.10 16.22 -22.46
CA ILE A 68 1.43 15.67 -22.72
C ILE A 68 2.37 16.77 -23.23
N HIS A 69 3.57 16.84 -22.66
CA HIS A 69 4.59 17.81 -22.99
C HIS A 69 5.98 17.19 -22.93
N ILE A 70 6.93 17.82 -23.54
CA ILE A 70 8.34 17.49 -23.38
C ILE A 70 8.93 18.36 -22.28
N TYR A 71 9.65 17.75 -21.34
CA TYR A 71 10.53 18.42 -20.40
C TYR A 71 11.95 18.34 -20.93
N GLY A 72 12.42 19.46 -21.45
CA GLY A 72 13.70 19.55 -22.14
C GLY A 72 14.92 19.48 -21.21
N GLU A 73 16.08 19.14 -21.75
CA GLU A 73 17.38 19.18 -21.05
C GLU A 73 17.63 20.52 -20.36
N ASP A 74 17.13 21.63 -20.96
CA ASP A 74 17.23 22.99 -20.45
C ASP A 74 16.26 23.33 -19.30
N GLY A 75 15.50 22.34 -18.81
CA GLY A 75 14.53 22.49 -17.72
C GLY A 75 13.23 23.18 -18.12
N LYS A 76 12.93 23.32 -19.39
CA LYS A 76 11.70 23.96 -19.88
C LYS A 76 10.69 22.94 -20.40
N ASN A 77 9.41 23.31 -20.29
CA ASN A 77 8.31 22.55 -20.86
C ASN A 77 8.03 23.00 -22.29
N TYR A 78 7.89 22.04 -23.20
CA TYR A 78 7.56 22.23 -24.61
C TYR A 78 6.21 21.53 -24.87
N LYS A 79 5.17 22.32 -25.14
CA LYS A 79 3.78 21.86 -25.22
C LYS A 79 3.54 21.04 -26.48
N LEU A 80 2.62 20.10 -26.39
CA LEU A 80 2.05 19.43 -27.54
C LEU A 80 1.28 20.46 -28.39
N LYS A 81 1.53 20.49 -29.69
CA LYS A 81 0.78 21.27 -30.67
C LYS A 81 -0.39 20.49 -31.22
N PHE A 82 -0.16 19.27 -31.63
CA PHE A 82 -1.18 18.35 -32.12
C PHE A 82 -0.65 16.93 -32.27
N VAL A 83 -1.58 15.97 -32.41
CA VAL A 83 -1.32 14.57 -32.79
C VAL A 83 -1.90 14.37 -34.20
N LYS A 84 -1.26 13.58 -35.05
CA LYS A 84 -1.72 13.40 -36.43
C LYS A 84 -2.77 12.29 -36.59
N GLU A 85 -2.55 11.14 -35.97
CA GLU A 85 -3.28 9.91 -36.29
C GLU A 85 -4.58 9.75 -35.48
N PHE A 86 -4.71 10.43 -34.33
CA PHE A 86 -5.87 10.31 -33.44
C PHE A 86 -6.13 11.61 -32.68
N LYS A 87 -7.20 11.63 -31.90
CA LYS A 87 -7.52 12.73 -31.00
C LYS A 87 -7.05 12.37 -29.59
N THR A 88 -6.39 13.29 -28.88
CA THR A 88 -6.04 13.12 -27.47
C THR A 88 -7.27 12.83 -26.62
N ASP A 89 -7.07 12.21 -25.47
CA ASP A 89 -8.13 11.79 -24.54
C ASP A 89 -9.16 10.82 -25.16
N SER A 90 -8.75 10.08 -26.20
CA SER A 90 -9.57 9.06 -26.86
C SER A 90 -8.74 7.82 -27.17
N PRO A 91 -9.40 6.64 -27.40
CA PRO A 91 -8.71 5.43 -27.75
C PRO A 91 -7.81 5.61 -28.98
N ILE A 92 -6.59 5.09 -28.91
CA ILE A 92 -5.63 5.14 -30.03
C ILE A 92 -6.05 4.07 -31.06
N PRO A 93 -6.27 4.45 -32.33
CA PRO A 93 -6.62 3.47 -33.36
C PRO A 93 -5.45 2.53 -33.65
N VAL A 94 -5.77 1.26 -33.85
CA VAL A 94 -4.82 0.21 -34.18
C VAL A 94 -4.97 -0.26 -35.63
N ASP A 95 -3.90 -0.74 -36.23
CA ASP A 95 -3.91 -1.40 -37.53
C ASP A 95 -4.42 -2.86 -37.45
N GLU A 96 -4.43 -3.57 -38.57
CA GLU A 96 -4.86 -4.99 -38.64
C GLU A 96 -4.00 -5.95 -37.82
N LYS A 97 -2.82 -5.52 -37.40
CA LYS A 97 -1.89 -6.28 -36.53
C LYS A 97 -2.00 -5.89 -35.06
N GLY A 98 -2.90 -4.98 -34.71
CA GLY A 98 -3.04 -4.46 -33.34
C GLY A 98 -1.99 -3.44 -32.96
N VAL A 99 -1.30 -2.83 -33.91
CA VAL A 99 -0.27 -1.80 -33.66
C VAL A 99 -0.86 -0.42 -33.82
N ALA A 100 -0.70 0.42 -32.80
CA ALA A 100 -1.01 1.84 -32.87
C ALA A 100 0.24 2.61 -33.28
N SER A 101 0.13 3.44 -34.30
CA SER A 101 1.17 4.41 -34.70
C SER A 101 0.77 5.82 -34.26
N MET A 102 1.72 6.59 -33.77
CA MET A 102 1.47 7.96 -33.33
C MET A 102 2.58 8.91 -33.75
N THR A 103 2.18 10.11 -34.16
CA THR A 103 3.07 11.23 -34.44
C THR A 103 2.66 12.41 -33.57
N LEU A 104 3.46 12.66 -32.55
CA LEU A 104 3.28 13.76 -31.61
C LEU A 104 4.11 14.95 -32.08
N VAL A 105 3.50 16.11 -32.23
CA VAL A 105 4.14 17.34 -32.67
C VAL A 105 4.16 18.36 -31.56
N PHE A 106 5.35 18.68 -31.08
CA PHE A 106 5.57 19.60 -29.96
C PHE A 106 6.15 20.96 -30.42
N GLU A 107 6.20 21.91 -29.50
CA GLU A 107 7.02 23.13 -29.67
C GLU A 107 8.47 22.75 -29.96
N PRO A 108 9.25 23.62 -30.70
CA PRO A 108 10.59 23.25 -31.10
C PRO A 108 11.56 23.21 -29.93
N LEU A 109 12.24 22.09 -29.70
CA LEU A 109 13.41 22.00 -28.85
C LEU A 109 14.65 22.55 -29.58
N PRO A 110 15.70 22.95 -28.83
CA PRO A 110 17.00 23.29 -29.41
C PRO A 110 17.57 22.12 -30.24
N LEU A 111 18.13 22.43 -31.43
CA LEU A 111 18.67 21.40 -32.32
C LEU A 111 19.87 20.63 -31.75
N ASN A 112 20.48 21.12 -30.69
CA ASN A 112 21.58 20.49 -29.96
C ASN A 112 21.15 19.72 -28.71
N THR A 113 19.86 19.52 -28.51
CA THR A 113 19.30 18.72 -27.39
C THR A 113 19.95 17.34 -27.40
N GLN A 114 20.41 16.87 -26.23
CA GLN A 114 21.01 15.54 -26.05
C GLN A 114 20.01 14.53 -25.53
N PHE A 115 19.06 14.96 -24.69
CA PHE A 115 17.99 14.14 -24.13
C PHE A 115 16.80 15.01 -23.71
N PHE A 116 15.66 14.36 -23.50
CA PHE A 116 14.46 14.98 -22.93
C PHE A 116 13.56 13.92 -22.31
N ASP A 117 12.58 14.38 -21.53
CA ASP A 117 11.53 13.54 -20.96
C ASP A 117 10.19 13.89 -21.60
N MET A 118 9.29 12.93 -21.71
CA MET A 118 7.93 13.12 -22.21
C MET A 118 6.94 12.78 -21.10
N LEU A 119 6.10 13.74 -20.70
CA LEU A 119 5.27 13.67 -19.50
C LEU A 119 3.84 14.13 -19.80
N GLU A 120 2.83 13.39 -19.34
CA GLU A 120 1.43 13.85 -19.28
C GLU A 120 1.08 14.52 -17.96
N GLY A 121 2.00 14.58 -17.04
CA GLY A 121 1.79 14.89 -15.65
C GLY A 121 2.02 13.65 -14.79
N PHE A 122 1.54 13.69 -13.56
CA PHE A 122 1.92 12.69 -12.59
C PHE A 122 0.72 12.03 -11.88
N ALA A 123 -0.49 12.15 -12.39
CA ALA A 123 -1.63 11.42 -11.90
C ALA A 123 -1.50 9.91 -12.18
N ARG A 124 -2.13 9.05 -11.38
CA ARG A 124 -2.00 7.59 -11.42
C ARG A 124 -2.14 6.96 -12.82
N LYS A 125 -2.86 7.63 -13.72
CA LYS A 125 -3.10 7.16 -15.10
C LYS A 125 -2.31 7.97 -16.14
N SER A 126 -1.42 8.87 -15.73
CA SER A 126 -0.63 9.69 -16.64
C SER A 126 0.51 8.90 -17.26
N ASN A 127 0.78 9.16 -18.52
CA ASN A 127 1.89 8.55 -19.22
C ASN A 127 3.17 9.38 -19.05
N TRP A 128 4.29 8.68 -18.99
CA TRP A 128 5.61 9.29 -18.92
C TRP A 128 6.65 8.41 -19.63
N THR A 129 7.70 9.02 -20.15
CA THR A 129 8.88 8.37 -20.73
C THR A 129 10.10 9.21 -20.39
N PHE A 130 11.06 8.64 -19.67
CA PHE A 130 12.24 9.34 -19.18
C PHE A 130 13.49 9.03 -19.97
N GLY A 131 14.37 10.04 -20.09
CA GLY A 131 15.69 9.90 -20.67
C GLY A 131 15.67 9.50 -22.14
N ILE A 132 14.78 10.07 -22.95
CA ILE A 132 14.73 9.84 -24.39
C ILE A 132 15.99 10.49 -25.01
N SER A 133 16.79 9.69 -25.70
CA SER A 133 18.06 10.12 -26.30
C SER A 133 18.39 9.35 -27.59
N ASP A 134 19.32 9.86 -28.38
CA ASP A 134 19.86 9.13 -29.55
C ASP A 134 20.54 7.84 -29.05
N ALA A 135 20.24 6.71 -29.69
CA ALA A 135 20.87 5.42 -29.39
C ALA A 135 22.42 5.47 -29.51
N LYS A 136 22.96 6.39 -30.32
CA LYS A 136 24.41 6.60 -30.46
C LYS A 136 25.03 7.39 -29.31
N THR A 137 24.22 8.19 -28.61
CA THR A 137 24.64 9.03 -27.50
C THR A 137 23.65 8.90 -26.34
N PRO A 138 23.62 7.73 -25.66
CA PRO A 138 22.74 7.51 -24.54
C PRO A 138 22.93 8.54 -23.43
N VAL A 139 21.85 8.89 -22.75
CA VAL A 139 21.94 9.79 -21.57
C VAL A 139 22.88 9.18 -20.53
N LYS A 140 23.76 10.04 -19.98
CA LYS A 140 24.71 9.62 -18.94
C LYS A 140 24.09 9.81 -17.56
N ILE A 141 23.91 8.72 -16.85
CA ILE A 141 23.42 8.73 -15.48
C ILE A 141 24.59 9.02 -14.54
N LYS A 142 24.42 9.95 -13.63
CA LYS A 142 25.36 10.24 -12.55
C LYS A 142 24.81 9.66 -11.25
N PRO A 143 25.55 8.76 -10.59
CA PRO A 143 25.14 8.27 -9.27
C PRO A 143 24.94 9.43 -8.30
N TYR A 144 23.87 9.37 -7.54
CA TYR A 144 23.58 10.38 -6.51
C TYR A 144 24.65 10.34 -5.40
N LYS A 145 25.09 11.52 -4.98
CA LYS A 145 26.08 11.65 -3.89
C LYS A 145 25.37 12.02 -2.62
N LEU A 146 25.06 10.99 -1.83
CA LEU A 146 24.35 11.12 -0.56
C LEU A 146 25.24 11.84 0.48
N ASN A 147 24.66 12.76 1.24
CA ASN A 147 25.25 13.32 2.43
C ASN A 147 24.91 12.44 3.63
N GLU A 148 25.82 11.52 3.96
CA GLU A 148 25.61 10.54 5.04
C GLU A 148 25.40 11.20 6.41
N GLU A 149 25.97 12.37 6.69
CA GLU A 149 25.80 13.09 7.95
C GLU A 149 24.33 13.55 8.14
N LYS A 150 23.70 14.05 7.08
CA LYS A 150 22.28 14.42 7.12
C LYS A 150 21.39 13.21 7.34
N VAL A 151 21.67 12.11 6.64
CA VAL A 151 20.91 10.88 6.80
C VAL A 151 21.05 10.31 8.20
N GLU A 152 22.26 10.33 8.75
CA GLU A 152 22.52 9.84 10.10
C GLU A 152 21.84 10.73 11.16
N THR A 153 21.78 12.04 10.94
CA THR A 153 21.00 12.95 11.79
C THR A 153 19.51 12.61 11.72
N PHE A 154 18.98 12.37 10.53
CA PHE A 154 17.59 11.98 10.34
C PHE A 154 17.30 10.62 11.01
N ARG A 155 18.21 9.66 10.93
CA ARG A 155 18.10 8.35 11.58
C ARG A 155 18.07 8.44 13.10
N LYS A 156 18.89 9.31 13.70
CA LYS A 156 18.91 9.55 15.15
C LYS A 156 17.62 10.16 15.68
N ASP A 157 16.98 11.04 14.89
CA ASP A 157 15.73 11.71 15.25
C ASP A 157 14.49 10.96 14.74
N PHE A 158 14.65 9.72 14.26
CA PHE A 158 13.59 8.98 13.59
C PHE A 158 12.38 8.74 14.53
N PHE A 159 12.62 8.25 15.74
CA PHE A 159 11.55 8.04 16.72
C PHE A 159 11.29 9.29 17.56
N ARG A 160 10.27 10.00 17.18
CA ARG A 160 9.78 11.17 17.90
C ARG A 160 8.26 11.21 17.81
N THR A 161 7.58 11.33 18.95
CA THR A 161 6.12 11.49 18.98
C THR A 161 5.76 12.96 19.00
N ASP A 162 4.99 13.40 17.99
CA ASP A 162 4.49 14.77 17.92
C ASP A 162 3.27 14.86 16.98
N THR A 163 2.54 15.97 17.02
CA THR A 163 1.40 16.22 16.15
C THR A 163 1.86 16.68 14.78
N ALA A 164 1.54 15.91 13.73
CA ALA A 164 1.70 16.33 12.35
C ALA A 164 0.39 16.96 11.81
N CYS A 165 0.50 17.78 10.77
CA CYS A 165 -0.63 18.44 10.13
C CYS A 165 -0.54 18.37 8.62
N ILE A 166 -1.62 17.93 7.98
CA ILE A 166 -1.82 18.05 6.54
C ILE A 166 -2.93 19.04 6.30
N LYS A 167 -2.70 20.04 5.46
CA LYS A 167 -3.71 21.01 5.04
C LYS A 167 -3.50 21.44 3.60
N GLY A 168 -4.51 22.02 2.99
CA GLY A 168 -4.37 22.49 1.62
C GLY A 168 -5.67 22.91 0.96
N LYS A 169 -5.59 22.98 -0.37
CA LYS A 169 -6.74 23.33 -1.21
C LYS A 169 -6.72 22.52 -2.50
N ILE A 170 -7.89 22.05 -2.89
CA ILE A 170 -8.14 21.46 -4.20
C ILE A 170 -8.70 22.58 -5.09
N GLU A 171 -7.97 22.93 -6.14
CA GLU A 171 -8.37 23.98 -7.08
C GLU A 171 -9.58 23.52 -7.91
N GLY A 172 -10.58 24.38 -8.05
CA GLY A 172 -11.80 24.04 -8.80
C GLY A 172 -12.63 22.95 -8.16
N TYR A 173 -12.46 22.68 -6.86
CA TYR A 173 -13.26 21.69 -6.14
C TYR A 173 -14.75 22.03 -6.19
N SER A 174 -15.54 20.99 -6.36
CA SER A 174 -17.00 21.03 -6.22
C SER A 174 -17.45 19.64 -5.77
N ARG A 175 -18.47 19.56 -4.95
CA ARG A 175 -19.10 18.29 -4.55
C ARG A 175 -19.61 17.46 -5.73
N SER A 176 -19.84 18.08 -6.89
CA SER A 176 -20.18 17.38 -8.13
C SER A 176 -19.05 16.48 -8.66
N LEU A 177 -17.80 16.61 -8.16
CA LEU A 177 -16.70 15.69 -8.44
C LEU A 177 -16.91 14.31 -7.80
N GLY A 178 -17.91 14.19 -6.90
CA GLY A 178 -18.34 12.92 -6.35
C GLY A 178 -17.50 12.38 -5.19
N TYR A 179 -16.68 13.21 -4.54
CA TYR A 179 -15.96 12.86 -3.31
C TYR A 179 -15.96 14.04 -2.32
N ASN A 180 -15.93 13.73 -1.02
CA ASN A 180 -16.02 14.72 0.06
C ASN A 180 -14.86 14.56 1.07
N THR A 181 -14.06 13.51 0.97
CA THR A 181 -12.91 13.27 1.83
C THR A 181 -11.65 12.95 1.03
N LEU A 182 -10.53 13.31 1.60
CA LEU A 182 -9.22 12.73 1.29
C LEU A 182 -8.89 11.71 2.37
N ASN A 183 -8.08 10.71 2.01
CA ASN A 183 -7.75 9.63 2.91
C ASN A 183 -6.26 9.31 2.85
N ILE A 184 -5.72 8.88 4.00
CA ILE A 184 -4.38 8.31 4.13
C ILE A 184 -4.59 6.89 4.67
N SER A 185 -4.06 5.89 3.97
CA SER A 185 -4.02 4.51 4.46
C SER A 185 -2.72 4.32 5.21
N GLN A 186 -2.76 4.33 6.52
CA GLN A 186 -1.61 4.11 7.37
C GLN A 186 -1.76 2.80 8.13
N GLU A 187 -0.68 2.08 8.30
CA GLU A 187 -0.59 0.90 9.13
C GLU A 187 0.50 1.09 10.18
N ASN A 188 0.21 0.67 11.39
CA ASN A 188 1.21 0.69 12.45
C ASN A 188 2.12 -0.53 12.32
N VAL A 189 3.36 -0.31 11.96
CA VAL A 189 4.34 -1.37 11.72
C VAL A 189 4.55 -2.28 12.94
N PHE A 190 4.42 -1.76 14.15
CA PHE A 190 4.66 -2.51 15.40
C PHE A 190 3.45 -3.32 15.87
N THR A 191 2.24 -2.95 15.45
CA THR A 191 1.00 -3.62 15.85
C THR A 191 0.28 -4.33 14.72
N SER A 192 0.63 -4.01 13.46
CA SER A 192 -0.12 -4.37 12.24
C SER A 192 -1.58 -3.91 12.25
N GLU A 193 -1.95 -2.96 13.11
CA GLU A 193 -3.26 -2.34 13.03
C GLU A 193 -3.29 -1.33 11.91
N SER A 194 -4.37 -1.32 11.16
CA SER A 194 -4.64 -0.21 10.23
C SER A 194 -5.00 1.04 11.03
N ASP A 195 -4.48 2.18 10.62
CA ASP A 195 -4.74 3.49 11.22
C ASP A 195 -5.10 4.48 10.10
N PRO A 196 -6.22 4.23 9.37
CA PRO A 196 -6.63 5.09 8.28
C PRO A 196 -7.02 6.46 8.81
N ILE A 197 -6.66 7.51 8.07
CA ILE A 197 -6.97 8.90 8.43
C ILE A 197 -7.89 9.47 7.35
N SER A 198 -9.08 9.91 7.75
CA SER A 198 -10.05 10.58 6.88
C SER A 198 -9.99 12.09 7.08
N ILE A 199 -9.95 12.86 5.99
CA ILE A 199 -9.80 14.31 5.95
C ILE A 199 -10.99 14.92 5.21
N ASP A 200 -11.85 15.65 5.91
CA ASP A 200 -13.00 16.31 5.31
C ASP A 200 -12.56 17.46 4.40
N ILE A 201 -13.23 17.62 3.26
CA ILE A 201 -13.04 18.72 2.30
C ILE A 201 -14.18 19.71 2.47
N ASN A 202 -13.83 20.98 2.74
CA ASN A 202 -14.78 22.08 2.81
C ASN A 202 -15.38 22.41 1.42
N GLU A 203 -16.49 23.14 1.38
CA GLU A 203 -17.18 23.51 0.12
C GLU A 203 -16.29 24.34 -0.84
N ASP A 204 -15.33 25.10 -0.30
CA ASP A 204 -14.36 25.88 -1.06
C ASP A 204 -13.12 25.09 -1.49
N GLY A 205 -13.10 23.77 -1.23
CA GLY A 205 -12.00 22.86 -1.54
C GLY A 205 -10.86 22.86 -0.54
N THR A 206 -10.95 23.64 0.54
CA THR A 206 -9.93 23.61 1.60
C THR A 206 -10.08 22.39 2.50
N PHE A 207 -8.99 21.92 3.08
CA PHE A 207 -8.98 20.82 4.02
C PHE A 207 -7.84 20.99 5.05
N GLU A 208 -8.04 20.42 6.24
CA GLU A 208 -7.00 20.37 7.28
C GLU A 208 -7.25 19.15 8.19
N ARG A 209 -6.16 18.42 8.50
CA ARG A 209 -6.18 17.33 9.46
C ARG A 209 -4.91 17.31 10.30
N LYS A 210 -5.07 17.21 11.62
CA LYS A 210 -3.98 16.97 12.58
C LYS A 210 -4.07 15.55 13.09
N PHE A 211 -2.91 14.88 13.19
CA PHE A 211 -2.81 13.53 13.71
C PHE A 211 -1.45 13.31 14.37
N ILE A 212 -1.37 12.31 15.25
CA ILE A 212 -0.14 12.00 15.96
C ILE A 212 0.71 11.05 15.11
N LEU A 213 2.00 11.35 15.00
CA LEU A 213 3.01 10.48 14.43
C LEU A 213 4.06 10.11 15.46
N HIS A 214 4.56 8.88 15.38
CA HIS A 214 5.63 8.37 16.23
C HIS A 214 6.97 8.29 15.50
N PHE A 215 6.96 8.40 14.18
CA PHE A 215 8.11 8.41 13.29
C PHE A 215 7.70 8.98 11.91
N PRO A 216 8.67 9.38 11.07
CA PRO A 216 8.39 9.83 9.71
C PRO A 216 7.73 8.75 8.87
N ILE A 217 6.74 9.12 8.08
CA ILE A 217 6.06 8.21 7.16
C ILE A 217 6.10 8.72 5.72
N LEU A 218 6.41 7.80 4.80
CA LEU A 218 6.19 7.96 3.38
C LEU A 218 4.85 7.32 3.04
N ASN A 219 3.87 8.12 2.60
CA ASN A 219 2.51 7.63 2.38
C ASN A 219 1.80 8.36 1.24
N GLY A 220 0.64 7.87 0.83
CA GLY A 220 -0.21 8.44 -0.20
C GLY A 220 -1.44 9.15 0.35
N LEU A 221 -1.71 10.37 -0.15
CA LEU A 221 -2.97 11.07 0.02
C LEU A 221 -3.85 10.80 -1.19
N TYR A 222 -5.04 10.23 -1.02
CA TYR A 222 -5.94 9.87 -2.11
C TYR A 222 -7.38 10.32 -1.84
N ASP A 223 -8.15 10.56 -2.90
CA ASP A 223 -9.58 10.83 -2.82
C ASP A 223 -10.39 9.52 -2.59
N GLU A 224 -11.64 9.62 -2.17
CA GLU A 224 -12.52 8.48 -1.90
C GLU A 224 -12.65 7.52 -3.09
N ASN A 225 -12.55 8.03 -4.31
CA ASN A 225 -12.69 7.25 -5.53
C ASN A 225 -11.34 6.70 -6.04
N ARG A 226 -10.23 7.03 -5.36
CA ARG A 226 -8.87 6.69 -5.77
C ARG A 226 -8.52 7.13 -7.20
N ASN A 227 -9.08 8.27 -7.65
CA ASN A 227 -8.75 8.83 -8.96
C ASN A 227 -7.29 9.28 -9.02
N TYR A 228 -6.75 9.73 -7.89
CA TYR A 228 -5.34 10.08 -7.74
C TYR A 228 -4.78 9.63 -6.39
N SER A 229 -3.47 9.52 -6.33
CA SER A 229 -2.71 9.30 -5.09
C SER A 229 -1.50 10.21 -5.13
N ILE A 230 -1.32 11.03 -4.11
CA ILE A 230 -0.22 11.98 -3.98
C ILE A 230 0.67 11.47 -2.85
N MET A 231 1.83 10.94 -3.19
CA MET A 231 2.80 10.50 -2.18
C MET A 231 3.42 11.71 -1.48
N PHE A 232 3.74 11.58 -0.23
CA PHE A 232 4.40 12.61 0.58
C PHE A 232 5.21 11.94 1.69
N LEU A 233 6.24 12.63 2.15
CA LEU A 233 6.96 12.31 3.39
C LEU A 233 6.59 13.36 4.42
N ILE A 234 6.10 12.92 5.58
CA ILE A 234 5.80 13.80 6.72
C ILE A 234 6.46 13.29 7.99
N LYS A 235 6.98 14.22 8.79
CA LYS A 235 7.65 13.95 10.07
C LYS A 235 6.77 14.39 11.24
N PRO A 236 6.95 13.79 12.42
CA PRO A 236 6.34 14.29 13.66
C PRO A 236 6.61 15.77 13.86
N GLY A 237 5.58 16.54 14.18
CA GLY A 237 5.64 17.99 14.37
C GLY A 237 5.64 18.82 13.08
N GLN A 238 5.61 18.20 11.91
CA GLN A 238 5.63 18.90 10.62
C GLN A 238 4.23 19.27 10.14
N THR A 239 4.14 20.40 9.44
CA THR A 239 2.94 20.80 8.69
C THR A 239 3.25 20.79 7.20
N LEU A 240 2.46 20.08 6.40
CA LEU A 240 2.51 20.11 4.95
C LEU A 240 1.29 20.84 4.36
N ASN A 241 1.57 21.71 3.39
CA ASN A 241 0.56 22.47 2.65
C ASN A 241 0.47 21.94 1.22
N PHE A 242 -0.72 21.46 0.84
CA PHE A 242 -1.01 20.91 -0.48
C PHE A 242 -1.77 21.91 -1.32
N THR A 243 -1.37 22.11 -2.56
CA THR A 243 -2.20 22.69 -3.61
C THR A 243 -2.39 21.61 -4.66
N ILE A 244 -3.63 21.14 -4.83
CA ILE A 244 -3.99 20.02 -5.70
C ILE A 244 -4.81 20.58 -6.85
N ASN A 245 -4.40 20.33 -8.09
CA ASN A 245 -5.17 20.72 -9.27
C ASN A 245 -6.27 19.68 -9.58
N PRO A 246 -7.24 19.98 -10.48
CA PRO A 246 -8.34 19.06 -10.81
C PRO A 246 -7.89 17.71 -11.39
N TYR A 247 -6.65 17.58 -11.85
CA TYR A 247 -6.08 16.35 -12.41
C TYR A 247 -5.32 15.51 -11.38
N GLY A 248 -5.31 15.95 -10.11
CA GLY A 248 -4.60 15.26 -9.02
C GLY A 248 -3.10 15.56 -8.96
N GLU A 249 -2.62 16.58 -9.70
CA GLU A 249 -1.27 17.06 -9.52
C GLU A 249 -1.20 17.96 -8.30
N ALA A 250 -0.16 17.78 -7.51
CA ALA A 250 0.00 18.53 -6.28
C ALA A 250 1.34 19.23 -6.18
N THR A 251 1.32 20.41 -5.61
CA THR A 251 2.50 21.06 -5.03
C THR A 251 2.42 20.90 -3.52
N VAL A 252 3.50 20.39 -2.93
CA VAL A 252 3.59 20.17 -1.47
C VAL A 252 4.69 21.05 -0.90
N LYS A 253 4.35 21.86 0.12
CA LYS A 253 5.27 22.80 0.77
C LYS A 253 5.22 22.61 2.29
N ASP A 254 6.33 22.94 2.97
CA ASP A 254 6.37 23.02 4.43
C ASP A 254 5.61 24.25 4.95
N ALA A 255 5.57 24.43 6.26
CA ALA A 255 4.92 25.56 6.91
C ALA A 255 5.54 26.92 6.56
N SER A 256 6.81 26.97 6.13
CA SER A 256 7.54 28.18 5.71
C SER A 256 7.37 28.47 4.23
N GLY A 257 6.66 27.60 3.48
CA GLY A 257 6.42 27.74 2.04
C GLY A 257 7.54 27.19 1.15
N ASN A 258 8.54 26.50 1.73
CA ASN A 258 9.55 25.80 0.96
C ASN A 258 8.99 24.48 0.41
N PRO A 259 9.51 23.96 -0.73
CA PRO A 259 9.17 22.62 -1.19
C PRO A 259 9.37 21.61 -0.06
N SER A 260 8.47 20.64 0.06
CA SER A 260 8.62 19.57 1.05
C SER A 260 9.88 18.75 0.75
N GLU A 261 10.40 18.07 1.77
CA GLU A 261 11.57 17.18 1.62
C GLU A 261 11.31 16.01 0.66
N TYR A 262 10.05 15.73 0.36
CA TYR A 262 9.64 14.77 -0.64
C TYR A 262 8.70 15.49 -1.60
N SER A 263 9.19 15.82 -2.80
CA SER A 263 8.40 16.57 -3.78
C SER A 263 7.31 15.68 -4.37
N ALA A 264 6.20 16.29 -4.79
CA ALA A 264 5.13 15.58 -5.47
C ALA A 264 5.60 14.94 -6.81
N ILE A 265 6.72 15.37 -7.35
CA ILE A 265 7.36 14.77 -8.53
C ILE A 265 8.00 13.44 -8.17
N THR A 266 8.76 13.40 -7.10
CA THR A 266 9.37 12.18 -6.56
C THR A 266 8.32 11.11 -6.26
N SER A 267 7.18 11.53 -5.75
CA SER A 267 6.11 10.65 -5.31
C SER A 267 5.45 9.80 -6.40
N ARG A 268 5.67 10.15 -7.66
CA ARG A 268 4.95 9.51 -8.79
C ARG A 268 5.84 8.69 -9.67
N MET A 269 7.09 8.75 -9.32
CA MET A 269 8.02 7.87 -9.96
C MET A 269 7.61 6.46 -9.66
N PRO A 270 7.69 5.61 -10.64
CA PRO A 270 7.55 4.21 -10.38
C PRO A 270 8.71 3.80 -9.50
N LEU A 271 8.52 4.06 -8.21
CA LEU A 271 9.19 3.28 -7.18
C LEU A 271 8.77 1.82 -7.35
N THR A 272 7.77 1.60 -8.18
CA THR A 272 7.31 0.29 -8.60
C THR A 272 7.99 -0.05 -9.92
N PHE A 273 8.27 -1.29 -10.12
CA PHE A 273 8.66 -1.94 -11.35
C PHE A 273 7.63 -1.74 -12.48
N THR A 274 7.15 -0.52 -12.69
CA THR A 274 6.15 -0.17 -13.69
C THR A 274 6.75 0.18 -15.05
N ASP A 275 8.08 0.06 -15.20
CA ASP A 275 8.71 0.11 -16.52
C ASP A 275 8.04 -0.94 -17.43
N SER A 276 7.77 -0.58 -18.66
CA SER A 276 7.10 -1.44 -19.64
C SER A 276 7.87 -2.73 -19.93
N LYS A 277 9.20 -2.73 -19.81
CA LYS A 277 10.01 -3.96 -19.83
C LYS A 277 9.64 -4.89 -18.67
N TYR A 278 9.11 -4.36 -17.59
CA TYR A 278 8.76 -5.01 -16.35
C TYR A 278 7.26 -5.09 -16.10
N LYS A 279 6.43 -4.34 -16.82
CA LYS A 279 5.00 -4.66 -16.94
C LYS A 279 4.79 -6.00 -17.62
N GLU A 280 5.68 -6.41 -18.52
CA GLU A 280 5.78 -7.82 -18.91
C GLU A 280 6.14 -8.71 -17.72
N SER A 281 6.84 -8.20 -16.71
CA SER A 281 7.14 -8.87 -15.45
C SER A 281 6.05 -8.72 -14.38
N SER A 282 5.17 -7.73 -14.40
CA SER A 282 3.94 -7.71 -13.57
C SER A 282 2.86 -8.63 -14.15
N VAL A 283 2.93 -8.91 -15.43
CA VAL A 283 2.47 -10.15 -16.06
C VAL A 283 3.17 -11.35 -15.41
N LEU A 284 4.31 -11.17 -14.74
CA LEU A 284 4.94 -12.14 -13.86
C LEU A 284 4.03 -12.52 -12.70
N ASN A 285 3.23 -11.63 -12.14
CA ASN A 285 2.25 -12.00 -11.11
C ASN A 285 1.21 -12.99 -11.64
N GLY A 286 0.85 -12.93 -12.92
CA GLY A 286 -0.02 -13.91 -13.58
C GLY A 286 0.70 -15.13 -14.21
N LYS A 287 2.04 -15.08 -14.33
CA LYS A 287 2.85 -16.10 -15.00
C LYS A 287 4.04 -16.58 -14.15
N ALA A 288 4.09 -16.22 -12.87
CA ALA A 288 5.17 -16.64 -11.97
C ALA A 288 5.35 -18.16 -11.95
N ASN A 289 4.27 -18.92 -12.09
CA ASN A 289 4.24 -20.38 -12.23
C ASN A 289 4.90 -20.91 -13.52
N GLN A 290 5.14 -20.08 -14.52
CA GLN A 290 5.85 -20.47 -15.75
C GLN A 290 7.38 -20.38 -15.60
N PHE A 291 7.86 -19.70 -14.54
CA PHE A 291 9.27 -19.53 -14.25
C PHE A 291 9.60 -20.26 -12.95
N GLY A 292 10.68 -21.03 -12.89
CA GLY A 292 11.21 -21.51 -11.62
C GLY A 292 11.70 -20.31 -10.77
N PHE A 293 11.68 -20.45 -9.44
CA PHE A 293 12.00 -19.38 -8.49
C PHE A 293 13.30 -18.61 -8.82
N LYS A 294 14.36 -19.31 -9.20
CA LYS A 294 15.66 -18.68 -9.54
C LYS A 294 15.58 -17.81 -10.80
N ASN A 295 14.86 -18.24 -11.83
CA ASN A 295 14.68 -17.45 -13.05
C ASN A 295 13.80 -16.22 -12.77
N TYR A 296 12.73 -16.40 -11.98
CA TYR A 296 11.88 -15.32 -11.54
C TYR A 296 12.68 -14.27 -10.75
N SER A 297 13.45 -14.69 -9.73
CA SER A 297 14.28 -13.80 -8.91
C SER A 297 15.26 -12.99 -9.76
N LYS A 298 15.89 -13.63 -10.78
CA LYS A 298 16.79 -12.94 -11.69
C LYS A 298 16.10 -11.85 -12.52
N ILE A 299 14.91 -12.12 -13.03
CA ILE A 299 14.12 -11.12 -13.77
C ILE A 299 13.76 -9.94 -12.86
N VAL A 300 13.37 -10.21 -11.62
CA VAL A 300 13.06 -9.17 -10.63
C VAL A 300 14.33 -8.35 -10.27
N GLU A 301 15.49 -9.00 -10.17
CA GLU A 301 16.77 -8.36 -9.92
C GLU A 301 17.18 -7.41 -11.06
N GLU A 302 17.10 -7.87 -12.31
CA GLU A 302 17.35 -7.04 -13.49
C GLU A 302 16.41 -5.82 -13.54
N ALA A 303 15.15 -6.01 -13.13
CA ALA A 303 14.17 -4.95 -12.99
C ALA A 303 14.58 -3.91 -11.96
N TYR A 304 15.00 -4.36 -10.79
CA TYR A 304 15.43 -3.52 -9.71
C TYR A 304 16.69 -2.70 -10.06
N GLU A 305 17.70 -3.30 -10.71
CA GLU A 305 18.90 -2.60 -11.16
C GLU A 305 18.57 -1.45 -12.13
N ASN A 306 17.67 -1.68 -13.08
CA ASN A 306 17.23 -0.63 -13.99
C ASN A 306 16.43 0.48 -13.29
N ALA A 307 15.58 0.10 -12.33
CA ALA A 307 14.83 1.05 -11.52
C ALA A 307 15.77 1.96 -10.73
N LEU A 308 16.83 1.41 -10.11
CA LEU A 308 17.86 2.19 -9.42
C LEU A 308 18.58 3.17 -10.35
N ALA A 309 18.99 2.72 -11.54
CA ALA A 309 19.64 3.58 -12.52
C ALA A 309 18.72 4.72 -12.97
N THR A 310 17.44 4.42 -13.20
CA THR A 310 16.44 5.46 -13.51
C THR A 310 16.26 6.42 -12.33
N TYR A 311 16.26 5.91 -11.10
CA TYR A 311 16.10 6.72 -9.90
C TYR A 311 17.25 7.72 -9.71
N ASP A 312 18.49 7.30 -9.95
CA ASP A 312 19.66 8.19 -9.97
C ASP A 312 19.52 9.31 -11.01
N TYR A 313 19.09 8.96 -12.24
CA TYR A 313 18.80 9.94 -13.28
C TYR A 313 17.79 10.98 -12.82
N LEU A 314 16.73 10.55 -12.19
CA LEU A 314 15.63 11.40 -11.77
C LEU A 314 16.03 12.24 -10.55
N ALA A 315 16.84 11.72 -9.66
CA ALA A 315 17.39 12.48 -8.54
C ALA A 315 18.25 13.65 -9.02
N ASP A 316 19.10 13.46 -10.04
CA ASP A 316 19.87 14.53 -10.68
C ASP A 316 18.93 15.48 -11.44
N ARG A 317 17.98 14.94 -12.20
CA ARG A 317 17.05 15.68 -13.07
C ARG A 317 16.12 16.60 -12.32
N PHE A 318 15.57 16.14 -11.19
CA PHE A 318 14.60 16.87 -10.37
C PHE A 318 15.16 17.36 -9.04
N GLN A 319 16.49 17.32 -8.88
CA GLN A 319 17.23 17.90 -7.76
C GLN A 319 16.73 17.40 -6.39
N TYR A 320 16.67 16.07 -6.22
CA TYR A 320 16.27 15.47 -4.95
C TYR A 320 17.20 15.90 -3.82
N ASN A 321 16.65 16.05 -2.62
CA ASN A 321 17.47 16.18 -1.44
C ASN A 321 17.85 14.81 -0.86
N ASP A 322 18.77 14.77 0.12
CA ASP A 322 19.32 13.53 0.64
C ASP A 322 18.26 12.63 1.28
N ILE A 323 17.24 13.23 1.95
CA ILE A 323 16.17 12.46 2.62
C ILE A 323 15.18 11.92 1.58
N GLU A 324 14.81 12.69 0.56
CA GLU A 324 14.02 12.20 -0.57
C GLU A 324 14.70 11.00 -1.23
N TYR A 325 16.00 11.17 -1.52
CA TYR A 325 16.76 10.13 -2.21
C TYR A 325 16.83 8.84 -1.38
N ILE A 326 17.23 8.92 -0.09
CA ILE A 326 17.38 7.72 0.73
C ILE A 326 16.03 7.01 0.97
N MET A 327 14.96 7.75 1.27
CA MET A 327 13.65 7.16 1.51
C MET A 327 13.08 6.48 0.28
N GLY A 328 13.20 7.10 -0.90
CA GLY A 328 12.78 6.47 -2.14
C GLY A 328 13.63 5.27 -2.54
N LYS A 329 14.95 5.32 -2.31
CA LYS A 329 15.85 4.17 -2.53
C LYS A 329 15.47 3.00 -1.61
N LEU A 330 15.19 3.26 -0.35
CA LEU A 330 14.75 2.23 0.60
C LEU A 330 13.40 1.64 0.17
N GLU A 331 12.43 2.46 -0.24
CA GLU A 331 11.15 1.97 -0.78
C GLU A 331 11.36 1.01 -1.95
N MET A 332 12.23 1.35 -2.92
CA MET A 332 12.55 0.47 -4.05
C MET A 332 13.21 -0.84 -3.62
N GLN A 333 14.09 -0.80 -2.61
CA GLN A 333 14.69 -2.00 -2.05
C GLN A 333 13.64 -2.91 -1.38
N ILE A 334 12.70 -2.31 -0.66
CA ILE A 334 11.63 -3.03 -0.01
C ILE A 334 10.66 -3.64 -1.04
N GLU A 335 10.32 -2.91 -2.11
CA GLU A 335 9.51 -3.46 -3.20
C GLU A 335 10.22 -4.59 -3.96
N TYR A 336 11.53 -4.49 -4.15
CA TYR A 336 12.32 -5.59 -4.72
C TYR A 336 12.19 -6.85 -3.87
N ALA A 337 12.37 -6.72 -2.56
CA ALA A 337 12.18 -7.82 -1.62
C ALA A 337 10.74 -8.35 -1.61
N PHE A 338 9.75 -7.46 -1.71
CA PHE A 338 8.34 -7.83 -1.81
C PHE A 338 8.08 -8.71 -3.04
N ASN A 339 8.51 -8.27 -4.21
CA ASN A 339 8.27 -9.01 -5.45
C ASN A 339 8.84 -10.43 -5.41
N ILE A 340 10.03 -10.63 -4.82
CA ILE A 340 10.60 -11.97 -4.67
C ILE A 340 9.85 -12.78 -3.61
N SER A 341 9.55 -12.19 -2.46
CA SER A 341 8.85 -12.89 -1.38
C SER A 341 7.39 -13.19 -1.72
N TYR A 342 6.77 -12.44 -2.62
CA TYR A 342 5.40 -12.68 -3.08
C TYR A 342 5.27 -13.86 -4.05
N TYR A 343 6.36 -14.41 -4.59
CA TYR A 343 6.38 -15.51 -5.57
C TYR A 343 5.49 -16.71 -5.20
N TRP A 344 5.38 -17.03 -3.91
CA TRP A 344 4.60 -18.18 -3.45
C TRP A 344 3.08 -18.01 -3.60
N MET A 345 2.58 -16.77 -3.59
CA MET A 345 1.13 -16.50 -3.65
C MET A 345 0.49 -16.97 -4.98
N PRO A 346 0.98 -16.50 -6.15
CA PRO A 346 0.41 -16.93 -7.43
C PRO A 346 0.63 -18.42 -7.73
N ASN A 347 1.61 -19.04 -7.06
CA ASN A 347 1.91 -20.46 -7.23
C ASN A 347 1.07 -21.35 -6.30
N GLU A 348 0.09 -20.78 -5.59
CA GLU A 348 -0.77 -21.51 -4.65
C GLU A 348 0.03 -22.41 -3.68
N ILE A 349 1.24 -21.98 -3.32
CA ILE A 349 2.05 -22.64 -2.30
C ILE A 349 1.36 -22.36 -0.97
N GLY A 350 0.25 -23.06 -0.76
CA GLY A 350 -0.55 -22.91 0.45
C GLY A 350 0.27 -23.29 1.68
N LEU A 351 0.00 -22.63 2.77
CA LEU A 351 0.62 -22.81 4.09
C LEU A 351 0.73 -24.28 4.56
N TYR A 352 -0.07 -25.16 3.96
CA TYR A 352 -0.24 -26.54 4.38
C TYR A 352 0.49 -27.58 3.53
N ARG A 353 1.24 -27.17 2.48
CA ARG A 353 1.84 -28.09 1.51
C ARG A 353 3.32 -27.88 1.24
N VAL A 354 4.04 -27.16 2.10
CA VAL A 354 5.49 -26.88 1.89
C VAL A 354 6.29 -28.18 1.72
N GLN A 355 5.90 -29.26 2.37
CA GLN A 355 6.59 -30.56 2.25
C GLN A 355 6.18 -31.37 1.00
N GLU A 356 5.12 -30.96 0.32
CA GLU A 356 4.60 -31.61 -0.90
C GLU A 356 4.86 -30.76 -2.15
N LEU A 357 5.68 -29.71 -2.04
CA LEU A 357 5.98 -28.85 -3.17
C LEU A 357 6.62 -29.64 -4.32
N PRO A 358 6.16 -29.42 -5.55
CA PRO A 358 6.83 -29.95 -6.75
C PRO A 358 8.32 -29.56 -6.76
N ASP A 359 9.16 -30.38 -7.35
CA ASP A 359 10.61 -30.11 -7.45
C ASP A 359 10.91 -28.73 -8.02
N SER A 360 10.09 -28.24 -8.95
CA SER A 360 10.19 -26.91 -9.55
C SER A 360 10.00 -25.76 -8.57
N LEU A 361 9.35 -25.99 -7.42
CA LEU A 361 9.06 -25.00 -6.39
C LEU A 361 9.89 -25.20 -5.11
N GLN A 362 10.70 -26.25 -5.01
CA GLN A 362 11.54 -26.52 -3.85
C GLN A 362 12.56 -25.41 -3.55
N ASP A 363 12.95 -24.65 -4.57
CA ASP A 363 13.90 -23.56 -4.39
C ASP A 363 13.33 -22.38 -3.57
N CYS A 364 12.01 -22.19 -3.52
CA CYS A 364 11.39 -21.08 -2.78
C CYS A 364 11.39 -21.26 -1.25
N ILE A 365 11.72 -22.46 -0.75
CA ILE A 365 11.82 -22.73 0.69
C ILE A 365 13.25 -22.73 1.21
N LYS A 366 14.24 -22.59 0.34
CA LYS A 366 15.67 -22.61 0.71
C LYS A 366 16.15 -21.22 1.12
N SER A 367 16.60 -21.05 2.35
CA SER A 367 17.07 -19.76 2.87
C SER A 367 18.24 -19.17 2.07
N GLU A 368 19.10 -19.99 1.48
CA GLU A 368 20.21 -19.54 0.64
C GLU A 368 19.75 -18.77 -0.60
N ASN A 369 18.55 -19.04 -1.11
CA ASN A 369 17.99 -18.33 -2.26
C ASN A 369 17.49 -16.92 -1.92
N TYR A 370 17.47 -16.56 -0.63
CA TYR A 370 17.15 -15.22 -0.12
C TYR A 370 18.38 -14.44 0.32
N SER A 371 19.60 -14.93 0.05
CA SER A 371 20.85 -14.28 0.45
C SER A 371 21.02 -12.85 -0.11
N PHE A 372 20.30 -12.49 -1.18
CA PHE A 372 20.24 -11.12 -1.73
C PHE A 372 19.74 -10.10 -0.69
N MET A 373 18.95 -10.54 0.32
CA MET A 373 18.49 -9.69 1.43
C MET A 373 19.64 -9.05 2.22
N ARG A 374 20.83 -9.64 2.16
CA ARG A 374 22.04 -9.07 2.80
C ARG A 374 22.57 -7.82 2.08
N ASN A 375 22.21 -7.66 0.81
CA ASN A 375 22.66 -6.54 -0.04
C ASN A 375 21.68 -5.37 -0.04
N ILE A 376 20.55 -5.48 0.65
CA ILE A 376 19.54 -4.43 0.77
C ILE A 376 19.42 -3.98 2.23
N SER A 377 19.07 -2.71 2.43
CA SER A 377 19.02 -2.09 3.76
C SER A 377 17.75 -2.45 4.54
N PHE A 378 17.32 -3.73 4.52
CA PHE A 378 16.08 -4.17 5.15
C PHE A 378 16.09 -4.02 6.68
N ASN A 379 17.27 -4.01 7.29
CA ASN A 379 17.51 -3.78 8.71
C ASN A 379 17.69 -2.31 9.09
N ASP A 380 17.69 -1.38 8.12
CA ASP A 380 17.73 0.06 8.41
C ASP A 380 16.41 0.51 9.02
N ILE A 381 16.46 1.18 10.17
CA ILE A 381 15.27 1.68 10.87
C ILE A 381 14.41 2.61 10.00
N LEU A 382 15.00 3.32 9.05
CA LEU A 382 14.27 4.21 8.12
C LEU A 382 13.30 3.45 7.24
N THR A 383 13.52 2.15 7.00
CA THR A 383 12.61 1.31 6.21
C THR A 383 11.22 1.19 6.82
N ILE A 384 11.10 1.30 8.14
CA ILE A 384 9.80 1.32 8.84
C ILE A 384 8.90 2.46 8.34
N GLY A 385 9.49 3.57 7.94
CA GLY A 385 8.78 4.73 7.41
C GLY A 385 8.37 4.63 5.94
N THR A 386 8.75 3.55 5.24
CA THR A 386 8.36 3.31 3.84
C THR A 386 6.96 2.70 3.74
N SER A 387 6.28 2.90 2.61
CA SER A 387 4.89 2.48 2.44
C SER A 387 4.75 0.96 2.27
N SER A 388 5.78 0.29 1.77
CA SER A 388 5.74 -1.14 1.43
C SER A 388 6.32 -2.06 2.51
N TYR A 389 6.92 -1.51 3.59
CA TYR A 389 7.69 -2.32 4.56
C TYR A 389 6.84 -3.38 5.25
N LEU A 390 5.70 -3.00 5.80
CA LEU A 390 4.85 -3.92 6.57
C LEU A 390 4.36 -5.09 5.71
N TRP A 391 3.89 -4.81 4.50
CA TRP A 391 3.44 -5.83 3.55
C TRP A 391 4.57 -6.76 3.15
N THR A 392 5.75 -6.22 2.86
CA THR A 392 6.94 -7.01 2.51
C THR A 392 7.36 -7.91 3.66
N MET A 393 7.43 -7.37 4.86
CA MET A 393 7.73 -8.13 6.07
C MET A 393 6.73 -9.28 6.27
N HIS A 394 5.43 -9.02 6.14
CA HIS A 394 4.40 -10.05 6.27
C HIS A 394 4.56 -11.16 5.24
N HIS A 395 4.76 -10.82 3.96
CA HIS A 395 4.95 -11.81 2.90
C HIS A 395 6.23 -12.62 3.06
N LEU A 396 7.31 -11.99 3.48
CA LEU A 396 8.57 -12.67 3.76
C LEU A 396 8.42 -13.63 4.94
N THR A 397 8.01 -13.13 6.11
CA THR A 397 8.00 -13.88 7.36
C THR A 397 6.84 -14.87 7.51
N SER A 398 5.78 -14.70 6.69
CA SER A 398 4.69 -15.67 6.53
C SER A 398 4.87 -16.55 5.30
N GLY A 399 5.94 -16.37 4.55
CA GLY A 399 6.26 -17.15 3.36
C GLY A 399 6.76 -18.56 3.69
N PRO A 400 6.80 -19.45 2.66
CA PRO A 400 7.17 -20.85 2.83
C PRO A 400 8.52 -21.07 3.52
N VAL A 401 9.49 -20.18 3.30
CA VAL A 401 10.83 -20.26 3.89
C VAL A 401 10.81 -20.21 5.42
N TYR A 402 9.91 -19.41 6.01
CA TYR A 402 9.76 -19.32 7.47
C TYR A 402 8.75 -20.34 8.02
N ILE A 403 7.68 -20.62 7.27
CA ILE A 403 6.61 -21.52 7.73
C ILE A 403 7.10 -22.94 7.95
N GLN A 404 8.05 -23.43 7.13
CA GLN A 404 8.63 -24.75 7.33
C GLN A 404 9.19 -24.96 8.74
N GLY A 405 9.53 -23.88 9.45
CA GLY A 405 9.97 -23.92 10.84
C GLY A 405 8.89 -23.95 11.89
N THR A 406 7.62 -23.90 11.51
CA THR A 406 6.50 -23.79 12.48
C THR A 406 5.76 -25.10 12.73
N CYS A 407 5.93 -26.11 11.88
CA CYS A 407 5.14 -27.32 11.92
C CYS A 407 5.79 -28.49 11.18
N TYR A 408 5.25 -29.70 11.43
CA TYR A 408 5.60 -30.92 10.73
C TYR A 408 4.37 -31.79 10.45
N TYR A 409 4.49 -32.79 9.59
CA TYR A 409 3.44 -33.77 9.34
C TYR A 409 3.71 -35.07 10.09
N GLU A 410 2.64 -35.64 10.67
CA GLU A 410 2.63 -36.99 11.23
C GLU A 410 1.72 -37.86 10.36
N GLU A 411 2.23 -39.03 9.93
CA GLU A 411 1.46 -40.02 9.21
C GLU A 411 0.53 -40.71 10.23
N THR A 412 -0.78 -40.71 9.98
CA THR A 412 -1.78 -41.36 10.79
C THR A 412 -2.54 -42.40 9.98
N LYS A 413 -3.31 -43.27 10.65
CA LYS A 413 -4.14 -44.28 9.97
C LYS A 413 -5.20 -43.65 9.06
N ASP A 414 -5.63 -42.45 9.37
CA ASP A 414 -6.68 -41.70 8.66
C ASP A 414 -6.10 -40.67 7.64
N GLY A 415 -4.79 -40.71 7.39
CA GLY A 415 -4.07 -39.78 6.53
C GLY A 415 -3.01 -38.98 7.30
N ARG A 416 -2.50 -37.91 6.66
CA ARG A 416 -1.51 -37.02 7.27
C ARG A 416 -2.18 -36.02 8.22
N LYS A 417 -1.63 -35.86 9.42
CA LYS A 417 -2.03 -34.84 10.38
C LYS A 417 -0.95 -33.76 10.48
N TYR A 418 -1.38 -32.52 10.41
CA TYR A 418 -0.54 -31.37 10.60
C TYR A 418 -0.34 -31.07 12.08
N ILE A 419 0.90 -30.98 12.55
CA ILE A 419 1.24 -30.74 13.94
C ILE A 419 2.14 -29.50 14.01
N SER A 420 1.68 -28.48 14.72
CA SER A 420 2.50 -27.33 15.03
C SER A 420 3.57 -27.67 16.07
N TYR A 421 4.79 -27.17 15.87
CA TYR A 421 5.80 -27.22 16.92
C TYR A 421 5.36 -26.40 18.15
N GLU A 422 5.87 -26.74 19.31
CA GLU A 422 5.78 -25.86 20.47
C GLU A 422 6.42 -24.51 20.15
N ASP A 423 5.86 -23.41 20.68
CA ASP A 423 6.31 -22.03 20.40
C ASP A 423 7.85 -21.87 20.54
N SER A 424 8.46 -22.47 21.56
CA SER A 424 9.91 -22.36 21.79
C SER A 424 10.76 -23.04 20.72
N ILE A 425 10.27 -24.13 20.13
CA ILE A 425 10.95 -24.86 19.04
C ILE A 425 10.78 -24.08 17.74
N ALA A 426 9.55 -23.64 17.44
CA ALA A 426 9.24 -22.83 16.29
C ALA A 426 10.06 -21.53 16.26
N ASP A 427 10.12 -20.81 17.40
CA ASP A 427 10.92 -19.59 17.55
C ASP A 427 12.40 -19.87 17.24
N SER A 428 12.97 -20.94 17.76
CA SER A 428 14.37 -21.30 17.55
C SER A 428 14.69 -21.59 16.08
N ILE A 429 13.82 -22.35 15.39
CA ILE A 429 13.99 -22.68 13.97
C ILE A 429 13.85 -21.42 13.12
N GLN A 430 12.87 -20.59 13.39
CA GLN A 430 12.65 -19.36 12.63
C GLN A 430 13.78 -18.36 12.81
N MET A 431 14.36 -18.24 14.01
CA MET A 431 15.55 -17.41 14.24
C MET A 431 16.77 -17.94 13.48
N CYS A 432 16.94 -19.28 13.37
CA CYS A 432 18.00 -19.86 12.55
C CYS A 432 17.83 -19.57 11.05
N ILE A 433 16.57 -19.65 10.54
CA ILE A 433 16.26 -19.30 9.15
C ILE A 433 16.53 -17.83 8.89
N ASP A 434 16.11 -16.95 9.79
CA ASP A 434 16.34 -15.52 9.71
C ASP A 434 17.83 -15.16 9.62
N LYS A 435 18.64 -15.71 10.51
CA LYS A 435 20.10 -15.56 10.48
C LYS A 435 20.73 -16.11 9.19
N ALA A 436 20.22 -17.22 8.68
CA ALA A 436 20.67 -17.78 7.41
C ALA A 436 20.36 -16.86 6.22
N ILE A 437 19.23 -16.17 6.23
CA ILE A 437 18.82 -15.21 5.20
C ILE A 437 19.66 -13.93 5.29
N PHE A 438 19.71 -13.28 6.46
CA PHE A 438 20.34 -11.98 6.64
C PHE A 438 21.84 -12.05 6.93
N GLY A 439 22.34 -13.20 7.38
CA GLY A 439 23.77 -13.40 7.65
C GLY A 439 24.29 -12.69 8.90
N GLU A 440 23.42 -12.43 9.87
CA GLU A 440 23.72 -11.68 11.10
C GLU A 440 23.78 -12.60 12.33
N ASP A 441 24.49 -12.17 13.38
CA ASP A 441 24.52 -12.89 14.66
C ASP A 441 23.25 -12.69 15.49
N GLU A 442 22.55 -11.57 15.30
CA GLU A 442 21.26 -11.27 15.88
C GLU A 442 20.12 -11.47 14.86
N ILE A 443 18.89 -11.49 15.34
CA ILE A 443 17.71 -11.57 14.44
C ILE A 443 17.47 -10.22 13.75
N SER A 444 16.99 -10.31 12.52
CA SER A 444 16.71 -9.14 11.68
C SER A 444 15.61 -8.22 12.26
N LEU A 445 15.59 -6.96 11.82
CA LEU A 445 14.53 -6.03 12.15
C LEU A 445 13.13 -6.56 11.71
N PRO A 446 12.95 -7.15 10.51
CA PRO A 446 11.71 -7.83 10.14
C PRO A 446 11.23 -8.88 11.15
N MET A 447 12.15 -9.70 11.67
CA MET A 447 11.80 -10.72 12.65
C MET A 447 11.44 -10.11 14.02
N LYS A 448 12.16 -9.07 14.46
CA LYS A 448 11.84 -8.32 15.69
C LYS A 448 10.42 -7.75 15.60
N ILE A 449 10.08 -7.09 14.49
CA ILE A 449 8.75 -6.52 14.24
C ILE A 449 7.69 -7.62 14.15
N ARG A 450 7.97 -8.73 13.50
CA ARG A 450 7.05 -9.87 13.46
C ARG A 450 6.68 -10.36 14.86
N TYR A 451 7.66 -10.49 15.76
CA TYR A 451 7.37 -10.86 17.15
C TYR A 451 6.53 -9.80 17.87
N LEU A 452 6.83 -8.51 17.68
CA LEU A 452 6.00 -7.43 18.23
C LEU A 452 4.55 -7.55 17.76
N ASN A 453 4.33 -7.71 16.46
CA ASN A 453 3.00 -7.91 15.86
C ASN A 453 2.30 -9.15 16.40
N GLU A 454 3.01 -10.27 16.52
CA GLU A 454 2.46 -11.52 17.05
C GLU A 454 2.00 -11.33 18.51
N PHE A 455 2.87 -10.78 19.35
CA PHE A 455 2.57 -10.60 20.76
C PHE A 455 1.46 -9.55 20.99
N TYR A 456 1.47 -8.46 20.23
CA TYR A 456 0.40 -7.47 20.26
C TYR A 456 -0.94 -8.11 19.88
N ARG A 457 -0.99 -8.80 18.73
CA ARG A 457 -2.20 -9.48 18.26
C ARG A 457 -2.70 -10.51 19.26
N LYS A 458 -1.82 -11.37 19.78
CA LYS A 458 -2.18 -12.37 20.79
C LYS A 458 -2.71 -11.74 22.08
N SER A 459 -2.17 -10.59 22.48
CA SER A 459 -2.64 -9.84 23.65
C SER A 459 -4.03 -9.21 23.44
N ARG A 460 -4.33 -8.79 22.21
CA ARG A 460 -5.62 -8.17 21.85
C ARG A 460 -6.69 -9.22 21.50
N SER A 461 -6.34 -10.28 20.78
CA SER A 461 -7.29 -11.28 20.27
C SER A 461 -7.59 -12.42 21.25
N GLY A 462 -6.93 -12.42 22.39
CA GLY A 462 -7.27 -13.33 23.47
C GLY A 462 -6.28 -14.46 23.75
N ASP A 463 -5.34 -14.78 22.86
CA ASP A 463 -4.38 -15.87 23.11
C ASP A 463 -3.43 -15.60 24.29
N TYR A 464 -3.15 -14.30 24.57
CA TYR A 464 -2.36 -13.81 25.70
C TYR A 464 -3.18 -12.88 26.59
N ASN A 465 -4.48 -13.03 26.67
CA ASN A 465 -5.37 -12.22 27.47
C ASN A 465 -5.86 -12.98 28.70
N TYR A 466 -5.80 -12.35 29.87
CA TYR A 466 -6.24 -12.93 31.13
C TYR A 466 -7.70 -13.42 31.09
N ILE A 467 -8.61 -12.62 30.50
CA ILE A 467 -10.04 -12.95 30.42
C ILE A 467 -10.27 -14.20 29.61
N THR A 468 -9.57 -14.34 28.47
CA THR A 468 -9.70 -15.52 27.60
C THR A 468 -9.19 -16.76 28.28
N PHE A 469 -8.04 -16.71 28.98
CA PHE A 469 -7.57 -17.87 29.78
C PHE A 469 -8.57 -18.25 30.82
N LYS A 470 -9.07 -17.29 31.59
CA LYS A 470 -10.08 -17.55 32.61
C LYS A 470 -11.34 -18.19 32.01
N SER A 471 -11.80 -17.68 30.85
CA SER A 471 -12.98 -18.19 30.16
C SER A 471 -12.79 -19.63 29.65
N ASP A 472 -11.65 -19.94 29.08
CA ASP A 472 -11.31 -21.25 28.57
C ASP A 472 -11.23 -22.29 29.71
N PHE A 473 -10.67 -21.90 30.84
CA PHE A 473 -10.45 -22.79 31.95
C PHE A 473 -11.70 -23.01 32.82
N ILE A 474 -12.57 -22.00 32.99
CA ILE A 474 -13.86 -22.14 33.71
C ILE A 474 -14.73 -23.26 33.15
N ASN A 475 -14.66 -23.51 31.84
CA ASN A 475 -15.46 -24.55 31.20
C ASN A 475 -14.76 -25.93 31.17
N ARG A 476 -13.47 -26.02 31.52
CA ARG A 476 -12.66 -27.24 31.38
C ARG A 476 -12.18 -27.83 32.72
N TYR A 477 -12.08 -26.98 33.75
CA TYR A 477 -11.46 -27.35 35.03
C TYR A 477 -12.37 -27.01 36.22
N PRO A 478 -12.21 -27.69 37.37
CA PRO A 478 -12.85 -27.31 38.61
C PRO A 478 -12.50 -25.88 39.02
N ALA A 479 -13.45 -25.19 39.66
CA ALA A 479 -13.32 -23.75 39.98
C ALA A 479 -12.08 -23.41 40.82
N ASP A 480 -11.66 -24.30 41.71
CA ASP A 480 -10.47 -24.18 42.56
C ASP A 480 -9.15 -24.32 41.80
N SER A 481 -9.16 -24.92 40.61
CA SER A 481 -7.99 -25.15 39.77
C SER A 481 -7.82 -24.07 38.69
N VAL A 482 -8.84 -23.26 38.40
CA VAL A 482 -8.83 -22.28 37.32
C VAL A 482 -7.69 -21.23 37.46
N ASP A 483 -7.57 -20.65 38.65
CA ASP A 483 -6.53 -19.64 38.93
C ASP A 483 -5.12 -20.22 38.84
N ILE A 484 -4.93 -21.48 39.21
CA ILE A 484 -3.65 -22.17 39.07
C ILE A 484 -3.28 -22.29 37.58
N MET A 485 -4.21 -22.77 36.76
CA MET A 485 -4.00 -22.96 35.31
C MET A 485 -3.75 -21.60 34.58
N VAL A 486 -4.48 -20.56 34.98
CA VAL A 486 -4.25 -19.20 34.45
C VAL A 486 -2.84 -18.73 34.78
N ASN A 487 -2.38 -18.88 36.01
CA ASN A 487 -1.03 -18.46 36.43
C ASN A 487 0.06 -19.27 35.70
N GLU A 488 -0.10 -20.60 35.55
CA GLU A 488 0.85 -21.41 34.77
C GLU A 488 0.97 -20.94 33.31
N ARG A 489 -0.15 -20.58 32.67
CA ARG A 489 -0.16 -20.04 31.30
C ARG A 489 0.54 -18.71 31.24
N ILE A 490 0.28 -17.79 32.17
CA ILE A 490 0.95 -16.49 32.30
C ILE A 490 2.47 -16.65 32.42
N GLU A 491 2.92 -17.54 33.31
CA GLU A 491 4.36 -17.79 33.50
C GLU A 491 5.03 -18.42 32.26
N SER A 492 4.31 -19.25 31.53
CA SER A 492 4.78 -19.77 30.24
C SER A 492 5.01 -18.66 29.22
N ILE A 493 4.07 -17.71 29.08
CA ILE A 493 4.19 -16.55 28.17
C ILE A 493 5.35 -15.66 28.59
N LYS A 494 5.50 -15.35 29.88
CA LYS A 494 6.61 -14.56 30.41
C LYS A 494 8.00 -15.19 30.09
N ARG A 495 8.08 -16.54 30.22
CA ARG A 495 9.31 -17.26 29.87
C ARG A 495 9.62 -17.13 28.36
N ARG A 496 8.63 -17.31 27.49
CA ARG A 496 8.78 -17.13 26.03
C ARG A 496 9.23 -15.72 25.73
N THR A 497 8.56 -14.70 26.26
CA THR A 497 8.90 -13.27 26.11
C THR A 497 10.36 -13.02 26.49
N LYS A 498 10.78 -13.49 27.65
CA LYS A 498 12.17 -13.33 28.13
C LYS A 498 13.19 -13.95 27.16
N ASN A 499 12.88 -15.10 26.56
CA ASN A 499 13.78 -15.75 25.61
C ASN A 499 13.89 -14.99 24.29
N ILE A 500 12.76 -14.51 23.76
CA ILE A 500 12.73 -13.68 22.53
C ILE A 500 13.48 -12.36 22.74
N LYS A 501 13.26 -11.68 23.85
CA LYS A 501 13.97 -10.43 24.19
C LYS A 501 15.49 -10.56 24.13
N LYS A 502 16.04 -11.68 24.54
CA LYS A 502 17.50 -11.91 24.46
C LYS A 502 18.08 -11.80 23.05
N ALA A 503 17.25 -11.97 22.02
CA ALA A 503 17.66 -11.91 20.63
C ALA A 503 17.41 -10.51 20.00
N PHE A 504 16.74 -9.57 20.71
CA PHE A 504 16.38 -8.27 20.13
C PHE A 504 17.59 -7.31 20.10
N HIS A 505 18.34 -7.22 21.17
CA HIS A 505 19.45 -6.26 21.31
C HIS A 505 19.05 -4.80 20.98
N ASP A 506 17.80 -4.44 21.24
CA ASP A 506 17.20 -3.13 20.99
C ASP A 506 16.29 -2.74 22.17
N PRO A 507 16.74 -1.83 23.06
CA PRO A 507 15.99 -1.48 24.28
C PRO A 507 14.59 -0.92 24.03
N MET A 508 14.38 -0.19 22.90
CA MET A 508 13.06 0.37 22.56
C MET A 508 12.10 -0.76 22.15
N LEU A 509 12.51 -1.64 21.24
CA LEU A 509 11.67 -2.76 20.80
C LEU A 509 11.42 -3.77 21.93
N GLU A 510 12.40 -3.98 22.81
CA GLU A 510 12.24 -4.78 24.03
C GLU A 510 11.20 -4.19 24.97
N SER A 511 11.18 -2.86 25.13
CA SER A 511 10.18 -2.15 25.95
C SER A 511 8.78 -2.27 25.36
N LEU A 512 8.65 -2.14 24.05
CA LEU A 512 7.37 -2.34 23.36
C LEU A 512 6.85 -3.79 23.53
N LEU A 513 7.73 -4.77 23.43
CA LEU A 513 7.33 -6.16 23.64
C LEU A 513 6.79 -6.39 25.05
N ASP A 514 7.47 -5.84 26.08
CA ASP A 514 7.00 -5.92 27.47
C ASP A 514 5.65 -5.21 27.65
N GLU A 515 5.47 -4.04 27.03
CA GLU A 515 4.21 -3.29 27.09
C GLU A 515 3.05 -4.12 26.51
N TYR A 516 3.24 -4.71 25.31
CA TYR A 516 2.20 -5.50 24.66
C TYR A 516 1.81 -6.75 25.45
N VAL A 517 2.80 -7.46 25.99
CA VAL A 517 2.56 -8.64 26.81
C VAL A 517 1.83 -8.23 28.12
N ASN A 518 2.32 -7.21 28.80
CA ASN A 518 1.71 -6.75 30.07
C ASN A 518 0.29 -6.20 29.84
N TYR A 519 0.03 -5.54 28.73
CA TYR A 519 -1.32 -5.11 28.36
C TYR A 519 -2.29 -6.28 28.34
N GLY A 520 -1.96 -7.35 27.62
CA GLY A 520 -2.83 -8.52 27.53
C GLY A 520 -2.99 -9.28 28.86
N LEU A 521 -1.87 -9.53 29.57
CA LEU A 521 -1.87 -10.31 30.80
C LEU A 521 -2.52 -9.60 31.98
N ASN A 522 -2.46 -8.26 32.03
CA ASN A 522 -3.00 -7.47 33.14
C ASN A 522 -4.40 -6.91 32.84
N ASP A 523 -4.84 -6.93 31.62
CA ASP A 523 -6.14 -6.40 31.21
C ASP A 523 -7.26 -7.36 31.62
N LYS A 524 -8.05 -6.91 32.59
CA LYS A 524 -9.21 -7.64 33.10
C LYS A 524 -10.54 -7.09 32.61
N GLN A 525 -10.53 -6.12 31.71
CA GLN A 525 -11.74 -5.52 31.17
C GLN A 525 -12.21 -6.26 29.91
N MET A 526 -13.48 -6.60 29.88
CA MET A 526 -14.13 -7.28 28.75
C MET A 526 -14.32 -6.35 27.54
N SER A 527 -14.49 -5.06 27.80
CA SER A 527 -14.82 -4.06 26.81
C SER A 527 -14.11 -2.74 27.10
N TYR A 528 -14.08 -1.85 26.14
CA TYR A 528 -13.58 -0.48 26.29
C TYR A 528 -14.58 0.54 25.75
N SER A 529 -14.60 1.72 26.34
CA SER A 529 -15.45 2.83 25.91
C SER A 529 -14.92 3.45 24.62
N LEU A 530 -15.82 3.79 23.71
CA LEU A 530 -15.48 4.56 22.51
C LEU A 530 -15.07 5.99 22.87
N PRO A 531 -14.12 6.58 22.14
CA PRO A 531 -13.73 7.98 22.33
C PRO A 531 -14.90 8.92 21.99
N ASP A 532 -14.92 10.11 22.59
CA ASP A 532 -15.91 11.13 22.23
C ASP A 532 -15.49 11.84 20.94
N CYS A 533 -16.04 11.40 19.82
CA CYS A 533 -15.74 11.93 18.49
C CYS A 533 -16.92 11.75 17.52
N GLU A 534 -16.82 12.36 16.34
CA GLU A 534 -17.86 12.31 15.33
C GLU A 534 -18.17 10.87 14.89
N ALA A 535 -17.14 10.02 14.69
CA ALA A 535 -17.33 8.63 14.31
C ALA A 535 -18.15 7.85 15.34
N THR A 536 -17.92 8.09 16.64
CA THR A 536 -18.74 7.51 17.71
C THR A 536 -20.18 8.00 17.65
N THR A 537 -20.40 9.27 17.30
CA THR A 537 -21.74 9.83 17.12
C THR A 537 -22.47 9.15 15.94
N ILE A 538 -21.76 8.91 14.83
CA ILE A 538 -22.30 8.17 13.66
C ILE A 538 -22.71 6.76 14.09
N LEU A 539 -21.82 6.03 14.76
CA LEU A 539 -22.09 4.68 15.24
C LEU A 539 -23.31 4.64 16.18
N ARG A 540 -23.37 5.55 17.15
CA ARG A 540 -24.45 5.62 18.14
C ARG A 540 -25.83 5.90 17.52
N LYS A 541 -25.92 6.70 16.44
CA LYS A 541 -27.18 6.87 15.68
C LYS A 541 -27.73 5.53 15.19
N ILE A 542 -26.87 4.56 14.90
CA ILE A 542 -27.25 3.21 14.46
C ILE A 542 -27.53 2.31 15.65
N THR A 543 -26.69 2.34 16.69
CA THR A 543 -26.61 1.30 17.71
C THR A 543 -27.37 1.60 19.01
N ASP A 544 -27.64 2.89 19.35
CA ASP A 544 -28.25 3.27 20.63
C ASP A 544 -29.64 2.68 20.89
N LYS A 545 -30.39 2.37 19.85
CA LYS A 545 -31.68 1.68 19.94
C LYS A 545 -31.59 0.23 20.42
N TYR A 546 -30.38 -0.35 20.43
CA TYR A 546 -30.12 -1.72 20.86
C TYR A 546 -29.43 -1.81 22.24
N LYS A 547 -29.35 -0.72 22.99
CA LYS A 547 -28.87 -0.75 24.40
C LYS A 547 -29.56 -1.85 25.20
N GLY A 548 -28.79 -2.57 25.97
CA GLY A 548 -29.26 -3.77 26.71
C GLY A 548 -29.05 -5.08 25.97
N LYS A 549 -28.65 -5.05 24.68
CA LYS A 549 -28.27 -6.22 23.89
C LYS A 549 -26.77 -6.21 23.58
N TYR A 550 -26.21 -7.37 23.28
CA TYR A 550 -24.91 -7.44 22.56
C TYR A 550 -25.17 -7.13 21.09
N VAL A 551 -24.40 -6.23 20.50
CA VAL A 551 -24.55 -5.82 19.10
C VAL A 551 -23.37 -6.29 18.30
N TYR A 552 -23.62 -7.14 17.29
CA TYR A 552 -22.61 -7.65 16.38
C TYR A 552 -22.68 -6.89 15.07
N ILE A 553 -21.58 -6.26 14.70
CA ILE A 553 -21.46 -5.39 13.53
C ILE A 553 -20.61 -6.08 12.48
N ASP A 554 -21.14 -6.23 11.27
CA ASP A 554 -20.45 -6.74 10.08
C ASP A 554 -20.25 -5.59 9.09
N PHE A 555 -19.00 -5.19 8.88
CA PHE A 555 -18.62 -4.24 7.84
C PHE A 555 -18.36 -4.99 6.55
N TRP A 556 -19.13 -4.68 5.52
CA TRP A 556 -19.17 -5.43 4.28
C TRP A 556 -19.34 -4.56 3.04
N ALA A 557 -19.25 -5.14 1.84
CA ALA A 557 -19.61 -4.49 0.59
C ALA A 557 -20.08 -5.50 -0.47
N THR A 558 -20.81 -5.03 -1.47
CA THR A 558 -21.37 -5.87 -2.55
C THR A 558 -20.28 -6.50 -3.42
N PHE A 559 -19.12 -5.87 -3.57
CA PHE A 559 -17.97 -6.42 -4.30
C PHE A 559 -17.13 -7.41 -3.48
N CYS A 560 -17.31 -7.45 -2.16
CA CYS A 560 -16.46 -8.25 -1.26
C CYS A 560 -16.90 -9.73 -1.27
N GLY A 561 -16.19 -10.58 -2.02
CA GLY A 561 -16.47 -12.01 -2.10
C GLY A 561 -16.49 -12.73 -0.74
N PRO A 562 -15.43 -12.62 0.11
CA PRO A 562 -15.42 -13.24 1.45
C PRO A 562 -16.52 -12.72 2.38
N CYS A 563 -16.91 -11.43 2.26
CA CYS A 563 -18.03 -10.88 3.04
C CYS A 563 -19.34 -11.59 2.66
N ARG A 564 -19.62 -11.64 1.36
CA ARG A 564 -20.84 -12.27 0.81
C ARG A 564 -20.91 -13.73 1.20
N GLN A 565 -19.83 -14.50 0.99
CA GLN A 565 -19.76 -15.90 1.37
C GLN A 565 -20.16 -16.10 2.84
N GLY A 566 -19.57 -15.34 3.75
CA GLY A 566 -19.88 -15.51 5.17
C GLY A 566 -21.28 -15.04 5.56
N ILE A 567 -21.85 -14.04 4.88
CA ILE A 567 -23.25 -13.63 5.05
C ILE A 567 -24.19 -14.75 4.62
N GLU A 568 -23.92 -15.38 3.48
CA GLU A 568 -24.70 -16.50 2.92
C GLU A 568 -24.61 -17.76 3.81
N GLU A 569 -23.43 -18.17 4.23
CA GLU A 569 -23.21 -19.30 5.13
C GLU A 569 -23.89 -19.13 6.49
N SER A 570 -23.94 -17.90 7.01
CA SER A 570 -24.58 -17.62 8.31
C SER A 570 -26.10 -17.35 8.23
N LYS A 571 -26.68 -17.21 7.03
CA LYS A 571 -28.07 -16.76 6.80
C LYS A 571 -29.08 -17.57 7.60
N THR A 572 -29.10 -18.88 7.42
CA THR A 572 -30.12 -19.76 8.02
C THR A 572 -30.14 -19.65 9.54
N TRP A 573 -28.98 -19.75 10.19
CA TRP A 573 -28.98 -19.75 11.66
C TRP A 573 -29.14 -18.32 12.23
N ARG A 574 -28.76 -17.25 11.52
CA ARG A 574 -29.10 -15.87 11.93
C ARG A 574 -30.60 -15.64 11.90
N GLU A 575 -31.31 -16.16 10.89
CA GLU A 575 -32.77 -16.08 10.78
C GLU A 575 -33.45 -16.84 11.93
N GLU A 576 -32.95 -18.02 12.30
CA GLU A 576 -33.44 -18.77 13.46
C GLU A 576 -33.25 -18.03 14.79
N LEU A 577 -32.19 -17.25 14.92
CA LEU A 577 -31.84 -16.55 16.16
C LEU A 577 -32.43 -15.11 16.22
N ARG A 578 -33.07 -14.63 15.17
CA ARG A 578 -33.55 -13.22 15.03
C ARG A 578 -34.41 -12.72 16.20
N ASN A 579 -35.21 -13.60 16.81
CA ASN A 579 -36.14 -13.23 17.86
C ASN A 579 -35.56 -13.39 19.28
N ILE A 580 -34.29 -13.72 19.42
CA ILE A 580 -33.63 -13.81 20.70
C ILE A 580 -33.30 -12.41 21.21
N PRO A 581 -33.75 -12.00 22.41
CA PRO A 581 -33.65 -10.61 22.86
C PRO A 581 -32.24 -10.19 23.31
N ASP A 582 -31.31 -11.13 23.45
CA ASP A 582 -29.99 -10.88 24.07
C ASP A 582 -29.01 -10.18 23.16
N PHE A 583 -29.19 -10.23 21.83
CA PHE A 583 -28.24 -9.72 20.85
C PHE A 583 -28.93 -9.22 19.57
N GLU A 584 -28.17 -8.50 18.75
CA GLU A 584 -28.58 -8.00 17.43
C GLU A 584 -27.44 -8.11 16.42
N PHE A 585 -27.77 -8.39 15.14
CA PHE A 585 -26.82 -8.38 14.03
C PHE A 585 -27.05 -7.16 13.17
N ILE A 586 -25.99 -6.35 12.95
CA ILE A 586 -26.04 -5.12 12.15
C ILE A 586 -25.03 -5.24 11.00
N PHE A 587 -25.47 -4.90 9.81
CA PHE A 587 -24.65 -4.90 8.61
C PHE A 587 -24.45 -3.46 8.14
N ILE A 588 -23.20 -2.99 8.04
CA ILE A 588 -22.86 -1.61 7.65
C ILE A 588 -21.99 -1.63 6.40
N THR A 589 -22.36 -0.80 5.41
CA THR A 589 -21.60 -0.60 4.18
C THR A 589 -21.58 0.86 3.74
N GLY A 590 -20.51 1.28 3.05
CA GLY A 590 -20.44 2.59 2.40
C GLY A 590 -21.27 2.64 1.11
N ASP A 591 -21.81 3.80 0.78
CA ASP A 591 -22.66 3.98 -0.40
C ASP A 591 -21.88 3.92 -1.74
N LYS A 592 -20.56 4.13 -1.71
CA LYS A 592 -19.66 3.94 -2.85
C LYS A 592 -19.25 2.48 -3.02
N ASP A 593 -18.95 1.81 -1.90
CA ASP A 593 -18.55 0.41 -1.88
C ASP A 593 -19.70 -0.53 -2.25
N SER A 594 -20.95 -0.10 -2.03
CA SER A 594 -22.15 -0.85 -2.38
C SER A 594 -23.11 0.03 -3.16
N PRO A 595 -23.02 0.09 -4.52
CA PRO A 595 -23.94 0.82 -5.38
C PRO A 595 -25.41 0.42 -5.09
N LYS A 596 -26.32 1.40 -5.12
CA LYS A 596 -27.68 1.19 -4.61
C LYS A 596 -28.41 0.00 -5.24
N LYS A 597 -28.25 -0.22 -6.54
CA LYS A 597 -28.91 -1.33 -7.24
C LYS A 597 -28.41 -2.68 -6.70
N ASP A 598 -27.10 -2.88 -6.67
CA ASP A 598 -26.47 -4.13 -6.24
C ASP A 598 -26.72 -4.39 -4.74
N PHE A 599 -26.76 -3.30 -3.94
CA PHE A 599 -27.10 -3.36 -2.53
C PHE A 599 -28.55 -3.82 -2.33
N ASP A 600 -29.54 -3.19 -3.01
CA ASP A 600 -30.96 -3.53 -2.86
C ASP A 600 -31.23 -4.99 -3.27
N GLU A 601 -30.61 -5.46 -4.38
CA GLU A 601 -30.74 -6.83 -4.86
C GLU A 601 -30.16 -7.83 -3.85
N TYR A 602 -28.93 -7.60 -3.35
CA TYR A 602 -28.27 -8.49 -2.43
C TYR A 602 -28.95 -8.55 -1.05
N VAL A 603 -29.39 -7.39 -0.53
CA VAL A 603 -30.11 -7.31 0.76
C VAL A 603 -31.45 -8.03 0.69
N ALA A 604 -32.20 -7.86 -0.40
CA ALA A 604 -33.49 -8.55 -0.57
C ALA A 604 -33.31 -10.08 -0.58
N GLU A 605 -32.22 -10.59 -1.13
CA GLU A 605 -31.94 -12.02 -1.22
C GLU A 605 -31.36 -12.59 0.08
N ASN A 606 -30.34 -11.94 0.67
CA ASN A 606 -29.48 -12.55 1.70
C ASN A 606 -29.59 -11.92 3.10
N LEU A 607 -30.15 -10.71 3.20
CA LEU A 607 -30.27 -9.93 4.44
C LEU A 607 -31.71 -9.45 4.70
N ASN A 608 -32.70 -10.06 4.05
CA ASN A 608 -34.10 -9.69 4.23
C ASN A 608 -34.53 -9.76 5.70
N GLY A 609 -35.03 -8.62 6.23
CA GLY A 609 -35.43 -8.48 7.64
C GLY A 609 -34.27 -8.40 8.63
N ALA A 610 -33.01 -8.28 8.18
CA ALA A 610 -31.86 -7.92 9.01
C ALA A 610 -31.73 -6.39 9.14
N GLU A 611 -30.98 -5.94 10.13
CA GLU A 611 -30.64 -4.54 10.33
C GLU A 611 -29.45 -4.15 9.44
N VAL A 612 -29.74 -3.49 8.32
CA VAL A 612 -28.77 -3.17 7.27
C VAL A 612 -28.70 -1.67 7.04
N TYR A 613 -27.51 -1.11 7.05
CA TYR A 613 -27.24 0.32 6.89
C TYR A 613 -26.29 0.56 5.74
N ARG A 614 -26.76 1.31 4.76
CA ARG A 614 -25.96 1.86 3.67
C ARG A 614 -25.77 3.34 3.95
N ILE A 615 -24.57 3.70 4.44
CA ILE A 615 -24.27 5.07 4.89
C ILE A 615 -23.38 5.81 3.89
N PRO A 616 -23.32 7.15 3.92
CA PRO A 616 -22.39 7.92 3.11
C PRO A 616 -20.95 7.43 3.27
N GLN A 617 -20.17 7.36 2.18
CA GLN A 617 -18.81 6.86 2.22
C GLN A 617 -17.92 7.62 3.22
N ALA A 618 -18.09 8.95 3.33
CA ALA A 618 -17.37 9.76 4.30
C ALA A 618 -17.64 9.33 5.77
N GLU A 619 -18.90 8.98 6.09
CA GLU A 619 -19.24 8.43 7.41
C GLU A 619 -18.66 7.03 7.63
N TYR A 620 -18.68 6.19 6.58
CA TYR A 620 -18.07 4.86 6.61
C TYR A 620 -16.56 4.94 6.85
N ASN A 621 -15.85 5.85 6.15
CA ASN A 621 -14.42 6.08 6.34
C ASN A 621 -14.08 6.49 7.79
N LYS A 622 -14.94 7.29 8.44
CA LYS A 622 -14.78 7.65 9.86
C LYS A 622 -14.98 6.44 10.80
N LEU A 623 -15.86 5.51 10.45
CA LEU A 623 -15.99 4.25 11.20
C LEU A 623 -14.77 3.34 10.98
N MET A 624 -14.19 3.31 9.78
CA MET A 624 -12.93 2.61 9.52
C MET A 624 -11.80 3.17 10.40
N GLU A 625 -11.69 4.50 10.53
CA GLU A 625 -10.73 5.16 11.41
C GLU A 625 -11.00 4.81 12.89
N LEU A 626 -12.28 4.82 13.34
CA LEU A 626 -12.67 4.52 14.72
C LEU A 626 -12.26 3.11 15.15
N PHE A 627 -12.49 2.13 14.29
CA PHE A 627 -12.22 0.71 14.55
C PHE A 627 -10.87 0.23 13.99
N LYS A 628 -10.08 1.14 13.44
CA LYS A 628 -8.72 0.89 12.94
C LYS A 628 -8.63 -0.26 11.93
N PHE A 629 -9.45 -0.22 10.88
CA PHE A 629 -9.37 -1.18 9.79
C PHE A 629 -9.35 -0.50 8.42
N SER A 630 -8.69 -1.13 7.45
CA SER A 630 -8.59 -0.68 6.06
C SER A 630 -9.14 -1.68 5.05
N GLY A 631 -9.56 -2.87 5.52
CA GLY A 631 -10.09 -3.94 4.68
C GLY A 631 -11.33 -4.60 5.27
N ILE A 632 -12.10 -5.26 4.44
CA ILE A 632 -13.30 -6.04 4.78
C ILE A 632 -13.16 -7.49 4.30
N PRO A 633 -13.79 -8.46 4.97
CA PRO A 633 -14.75 -8.32 6.08
C PRO A 633 -14.09 -7.89 7.40
N GLN A 634 -14.76 -6.98 8.12
CA GLN A 634 -14.40 -6.57 9.47
C GLN A 634 -15.57 -6.78 10.42
N TYR A 635 -15.28 -7.24 11.63
CA TYR A 635 -16.29 -7.56 12.65
C TYR A 635 -15.98 -6.84 13.95
N GLU A 636 -17.01 -6.18 14.49
CA GLU A 636 -16.97 -5.57 15.80
C GLU A 636 -18.16 -6.04 16.63
N ALA A 637 -18.02 -5.97 17.94
CA ALA A 637 -19.14 -6.26 18.83
C ALA A 637 -19.19 -5.27 19.99
N LEU A 638 -20.40 -4.89 20.37
CA LEU A 638 -20.64 -4.01 21.51
C LEU A 638 -21.27 -4.80 22.65
N ASP A 639 -20.89 -4.46 23.88
CA ASP A 639 -21.55 -4.92 25.09
C ASP A 639 -22.93 -4.26 25.27
N ARG A 640 -23.66 -4.65 26.29
CA ARG A 640 -25.00 -4.12 26.61
C ARG A 640 -25.04 -2.62 26.93
N ASN A 641 -23.89 -2.04 27.24
CA ASN A 641 -23.73 -0.61 27.51
C ASN A 641 -23.28 0.16 26.27
N GLY A 642 -22.98 -0.50 25.16
CA GLY A 642 -22.48 0.09 23.92
C GLY A 642 -20.97 0.32 23.92
N ASN A 643 -20.19 -0.36 24.79
CA ASN A 643 -18.74 -0.40 24.73
C ASN A 643 -18.28 -1.51 23.80
N VAL A 644 -17.10 -1.37 23.20
CA VAL A 644 -16.56 -2.35 22.26
C VAL A 644 -16.00 -3.55 23.00
N LEU A 645 -16.47 -4.75 22.66
CA LEU A 645 -15.96 -6.01 23.19
C LEU A 645 -14.57 -6.30 22.64
N LYS A 646 -13.66 -6.75 23.51
CA LYS A 646 -12.27 -7.09 23.14
C LYS A 646 -12.12 -8.51 22.58
N PHE A 647 -13.12 -9.36 22.74
CA PHE A 647 -13.14 -10.74 22.31
C PHE A 647 -14.57 -11.17 21.95
N CYS A 648 -14.74 -12.34 21.34
CA CYS A 648 -16.03 -12.83 20.85
C CYS A 648 -16.71 -11.92 19.81
N ASN A 649 -15.95 -11.07 19.12
CA ASN A 649 -16.49 -10.13 18.14
C ASN A 649 -16.80 -10.78 16.78
N LYS A 650 -16.15 -11.88 16.43
CA LYS A 650 -16.38 -12.61 15.18
C LYS A 650 -17.53 -13.60 15.33
N TYR A 651 -18.73 -13.14 15.07
CA TYR A 651 -19.96 -13.94 15.25
C TYR A 651 -20.02 -15.19 14.35
N ARG A 652 -19.30 -15.23 13.25
CA ARG A 652 -19.31 -16.33 12.27
C ARG A 652 -18.38 -17.49 12.63
N ASP A 653 -17.36 -17.24 13.45
CA ASP A 653 -16.35 -18.24 13.77
C ASP A 653 -16.97 -19.41 14.58
N GLY A 654 -16.90 -20.63 14.02
CA GLY A 654 -17.45 -21.85 14.66
C GLY A 654 -18.98 -22.03 14.55
N GLY A 655 -19.66 -21.15 13.79
CA GLY A 655 -21.10 -21.26 13.49
C GLY A 655 -22.01 -21.01 14.68
N LYS A 656 -23.31 -21.41 14.53
CA LYS A 656 -24.38 -21.15 15.50
C LYS A 656 -24.07 -21.64 16.94
N GLU A 657 -23.53 -22.85 17.07
CA GLU A 657 -23.29 -23.43 18.38
C GLU A 657 -22.20 -22.65 19.15
N GLN A 658 -21.12 -22.31 18.49
CA GLN A 658 -20.05 -21.52 19.09
C GLN A 658 -20.51 -20.08 19.40
N PHE A 659 -21.31 -19.50 18.54
CA PHE A 659 -21.91 -18.17 18.80
C PHE A 659 -22.74 -18.15 20.07
N LEU A 660 -23.63 -19.12 20.26
CA LEU A 660 -24.44 -19.25 21.49
C LEU A 660 -23.60 -19.50 22.74
N LYS A 661 -22.53 -20.31 22.63
CA LYS A 661 -21.56 -20.49 23.72
C LYS A 661 -20.86 -19.18 24.09
N ASN A 662 -20.50 -18.36 23.09
CA ASN A 662 -19.89 -17.03 23.31
C ASN A 662 -20.87 -16.10 24.06
N ILE A 663 -22.14 -16.07 23.70
CA ILE A 663 -23.17 -15.28 24.41
C ILE A 663 -23.32 -15.72 25.88
N GLU A 664 -23.39 -17.02 26.16
CA GLU A 664 -23.45 -17.52 27.53
C GLU A 664 -22.17 -17.23 28.33
N LEU A 665 -21.01 -17.26 27.65
CA LEU A 665 -19.74 -16.87 28.25
C LEU A 665 -19.73 -15.39 28.65
N LEU A 666 -20.11 -14.50 27.75
CA LEU A 666 -20.21 -13.06 28.04
C LEU A 666 -21.11 -12.79 29.25
N LYS A 667 -22.28 -13.43 29.30
CA LYS A 667 -23.20 -13.33 30.46
C LYS A 667 -22.60 -13.85 31.77
N LYS A 668 -21.75 -14.87 31.73
CA LYS A 668 -21.04 -15.37 32.92
C LYS A 668 -19.97 -14.44 33.43
N LEU A 669 -19.28 -13.77 32.50
CA LEU A 669 -18.19 -12.84 32.80
C LEU A 669 -18.68 -11.46 33.30
N GLU A 670 -19.93 -11.07 32.97
CA GLU A 670 -20.59 -9.85 33.49
C GLU A 670 -21.04 -10.00 34.95
N LYS A 671 -21.16 -11.20 35.47
CA LYS A 671 -21.53 -11.52 36.90
C LYS A 671 -20.29 -11.54 37.78
#